data_973ff2f41c8943f85f841efa516df20a
#
_entry.id   973ff2f41c8943f85f841efa516df20a
#
_cell.length_a   1.000
_cell.length_b   1.000
_cell.length_c   1.000
_cell.angle_alpha   90.00
_cell.angle_beta   90.00
_cell.angle_gamma   90.00
#
_symmetry.space_group_name_H-M   'P 1'
#
loop_
_entity.id
_entity.type
_entity.pdbx_description
1 polymer ?
#
loop_
_entity_poly.entity_id
_entity_poly.type
_entity_poly.pdbx_seq_one_letter_code
_entity_poly.pdbx_strand_id
1 'polypeptide(L)'
;MQTGENEQALRKITDMTRLMSLFILFVHFYYYCYAQFQALHYTSLFTDRLLQNIHHTGLFNSFNRSKLIALGLLIISLMGARGRKKEKLTLKSGFIYIVVGLIVYECSFILFWFNLDFFLQALLYVLVTMAGYLCVLSGGTILSRIIKSKFNNNDIFNLESETFPQEERLLENEYSINLPAEYRLKNKIRKSWINIINPFRGLLVIGTPGAGKSYFVIRHVITQHIQKGFSMFVYDFKYDDLSRIVYNTFEKYKHNYKVMPSCYFINFDTILHRCNPLEPESMLDITDAAESARTILLGLNREWIKRQGDFFVESAINFLTAVIWFLKKFHGGEFCTLPHVIELMQVDYDKLFPLLNSEPEIEVLINPFVNAYKNEVMEQLEGQIASAKVAMARLASPQLYYVLSGNDFTLDINNPEHPKIVCMGNNPQKIQIYGAVLSLYVNRLIKLVNKKGKMKCSLIFDEFPTIYLNNIDGLIATARSNKVATCLGLQDLSQLRKDYGKEQADVIMNIVGNVISGQVTGDTAKQLSDRVGKIMQERESLSINSADTSVSKSKQLELAVPPSKISSLSSGEFVGMVADDPDCKIELKAFNCTIINNHEAIKNELKSYKEIQGSHTVHSEFVQKNYLQIKKDIINIVHADK
;
A
#
# COMPACT_ATOMS: atom_id res chain seq x y z
N MET A 1 -29.85 -1.64 17.30
CA MET A 1 -29.74 -1.09 18.67
C MET A 1 -29.88 -2.23 19.66
N GLN A 2 -28.80 -2.76 20.21
CA GLN A 2 -28.83 -3.58 21.43
C GLN A 2 -28.43 -2.62 22.56
N THR A 3 -29.42 -2.17 23.30
CA THR A 3 -29.20 -1.29 24.46
C THR A 3 -28.61 -2.12 25.60
N GLY A 4 -27.63 -1.59 26.35
CA GLY A 4 -27.02 -2.28 27.50
C GLY A 4 -28.02 -2.73 28.58
N GLU A 5 -29.20 -2.14 28.63
CA GLU A 5 -30.33 -2.57 29.46
C GLU A 5 -30.78 -4.00 29.15
N ASN A 6 -30.77 -4.42 27.88
CA ASN A 6 -31.12 -5.78 27.49
C ASN A 6 -30.11 -6.84 27.98
N GLU A 7 -28.85 -6.48 28.17
CA GLU A 7 -27.83 -7.42 28.67
C GLU A 7 -27.89 -7.60 30.18
N GLN A 8 -28.19 -6.56 30.94
CA GLN A 8 -28.43 -6.65 32.39
C GLN A 8 -29.71 -7.44 32.69
N ALA A 9 -30.78 -7.17 31.93
CA ALA A 9 -32.03 -7.91 32.05
C ALA A 9 -31.82 -9.40 31.74
N LEU A 10 -31.11 -9.73 30.67
CA LEU A 10 -30.80 -11.13 30.30
C LEU A 10 -29.97 -11.83 31.38
N ARG A 11 -29.03 -11.15 32.02
CA ARG A 11 -28.22 -11.72 33.10
C ARG A 11 -29.04 -11.97 34.36
N LYS A 12 -29.88 -11.04 34.77
CA LYS A 12 -30.81 -11.24 35.90
C LYS A 12 -31.76 -12.41 35.63
N ILE A 13 -32.26 -12.55 34.41
CA ILE A 13 -33.12 -13.67 34.02
C ILE A 13 -32.35 -15.00 34.09
N THR A 14 -31.12 -15.08 33.59
CA THR A 14 -30.32 -16.31 33.61
C THR A 14 -29.91 -16.71 35.03
N ASP A 15 -29.59 -15.77 35.90
CA ASP A 15 -29.27 -16.03 37.30
C ASP A 15 -30.54 -16.47 38.07
N MET A 16 -31.67 -15.84 37.80
CA MET A 16 -32.96 -16.23 38.38
C MET A 16 -33.39 -17.64 37.92
N THR A 17 -33.24 -17.96 36.63
CA THR A 17 -33.56 -19.32 36.13
C THR A 17 -32.66 -20.39 36.74
N ARG A 18 -31.38 -20.08 37.02
CA ARG A 18 -30.47 -20.98 37.73
C ARG A 18 -30.88 -21.18 39.19
N LEU A 19 -31.24 -20.10 39.86
CA LEU A 19 -31.76 -20.15 41.23
C LEU A 19 -33.06 -20.99 41.31
N MET A 20 -33.98 -20.83 40.36
CA MET A 20 -35.21 -21.65 40.28
C MET A 20 -34.87 -23.12 40.03
N SER A 21 -33.90 -23.44 39.17
CA SER A 21 -33.42 -24.79 38.94
C SER A 21 -32.92 -25.45 40.22
N LEU A 22 -32.07 -24.76 40.99
CA LEU A 22 -31.55 -25.22 42.27
C LEU A 22 -32.66 -25.36 43.32
N PHE A 23 -33.62 -24.45 43.35
CA PHE A 23 -34.75 -24.49 44.25
C PHE A 23 -35.64 -25.72 43.99
N ILE A 24 -35.95 -25.98 42.72
CA ILE A 24 -36.75 -27.19 42.36
C ILE A 24 -35.98 -28.46 42.73
N LEU A 25 -34.68 -28.51 42.55
CA LEU A 25 -33.86 -29.66 42.94
C LEU A 25 -33.80 -29.83 44.47
N PHE A 26 -33.73 -28.71 45.22
CA PHE A 26 -33.80 -28.75 46.69
C PHE A 26 -35.16 -29.30 47.19
N VAL A 27 -36.27 -28.83 46.60
CA VAL A 27 -37.62 -29.32 46.93
C VAL A 27 -37.76 -30.79 46.50
N HIS A 28 -37.16 -31.23 45.40
CA HIS A 28 -37.09 -32.62 44.97
C HIS A 28 -36.43 -33.52 46.06
N PHE A 29 -35.27 -33.10 46.57
CA PHE A 29 -34.60 -33.83 47.64
C PHE A 29 -35.44 -33.89 48.91
N TYR A 30 -36.03 -32.75 49.30
CA TYR A 30 -36.89 -32.72 50.49
C TYR A 30 -38.10 -33.60 50.33
N TYR A 31 -38.72 -33.71 49.17
CA TYR A 31 -39.87 -34.53 48.90
C TYR A 31 -39.53 -36.03 48.90
N TYR A 32 -38.53 -36.47 48.15
CA TYR A 32 -38.20 -37.90 47.98
C TYR A 32 -37.34 -38.46 49.13
N CYS A 33 -36.65 -37.63 49.88
CA CYS A 33 -35.95 -38.03 51.12
C CYS A 33 -36.71 -37.59 52.41
N TYR A 34 -38.01 -37.34 52.33
CA TYR A 34 -38.82 -36.80 53.44
C TYR A 34 -38.66 -37.56 54.75
N ALA A 35 -38.66 -38.91 54.75
CA ALA A 35 -38.52 -39.72 55.94
C ALA A 35 -37.20 -39.47 56.70
N GLN A 36 -36.07 -39.15 55.96
CA GLN A 36 -34.78 -38.82 56.57
C GLN A 36 -34.84 -37.45 57.23
N PHE A 37 -35.49 -36.48 56.57
CA PHE A 37 -35.66 -35.11 57.13
C PHE A 37 -36.57 -35.18 58.38
N GLN A 38 -37.59 -36.08 58.42
CA GLN A 38 -38.42 -36.33 59.58
C GLN A 38 -37.62 -36.92 60.75
N ALA A 39 -36.76 -37.91 60.48
CA ALA A 39 -35.87 -38.50 61.48
C ALA A 39 -34.87 -37.47 62.07
N LEU A 40 -34.48 -36.42 61.32
CA LEU A 40 -33.61 -35.30 61.76
C LEU A 40 -34.37 -34.14 62.41
N HIS A 41 -35.68 -34.25 62.59
CA HIS A 41 -36.58 -33.23 63.17
C HIS A 41 -36.63 -31.92 62.33
N TYR A 42 -36.35 -31.99 61.01
CA TYR A 42 -36.45 -30.88 60.07
C TYR A 42 -37.79 -30.75 59.34
N THR A 43 -38.86 -31.36 59.93
CA THR A 43 -40.22 -31.26 59.41
C THR A 43 -41.09 -30.44 60.35
N SER A 44 -42.06 -29.72 59.78
CA SER A 44 -43.03 -28.94 60.55
C SER A 44 -44.39 -28.95 59.84
N LEU A 45 -45.48 -28.63 60.57
CA LEU A 45 -46.83 -28.48 60.01
C LEU A 45 -46.88 -27.47 58.84
N PHE A 46 -45.97 -26.50 58.79
CA PHE A 46 -45.88 -25.55 57.70
C PHE A 46 -45.26 -26.20 56.46
N THR A 47 -44.15 -26.93 56.62
CA THR A 47 -43.49 -27.63 55.51
C THR A 47 -44.35 -28.75 54.92
N ASP A 48 -45.13 -29.41 55.74
CA ASP A 48 -46.05 -30.49 55.29
C ASP A 48 -47.22 -29.96 54.47
N ARG A 49 -47.80 -28.83 54.85
CA ARG A 49 -48.81 -28.13 54.04
C ARG A 49 -48.24 -27.62 52.75
N LEU A 50 -47.00 -27.09 52.76
CA LEU A 50 -46.33 -26.65 51.59
C LEU A 50 -46.11 -27.81 50.60
N LEU A 51 -45.64 -28.94 51.05
CA LEU A 51 -45.46 -30.15 50.22
C LEU A 51 -46.76 -30.65 49.61
N GLN A 52 -47.87 -30.64 50.38
CA GLN A 52 -49.21 -31.04 49.87
C GLN A 52 -49.64 -30.09 48.73
N ASN A 53 -49.45 -28.77 48.89
CA ASN A 53 -49.80 -27.81 47.85
C ASN A 53 -48.91 -27.98 46.61
N ILE A 54 -47.62 -28.25 46.78
CA ILE A 54 -46.68 -28.46 45.65
C ILE A 54 -47.04 -29.81 44.97
N HIS A 55 -47.46 -30.81 45.63
CA HIS A 55 -47.95 -32.09 45.05
C HIS A 55 -49.09 -31.84 44.06
N HIS A 56 -50.05 -30.98 44.41
CA HIS A 56 -51.15 -30.60 43.53
C HIS A 56 -50.73 -29.89 42.24
N THR A 57 -49.53 -29.31 42.17
CA THR A 57 -48.99 -28.66 40.91
C THR A 57 -48.63 -29.72 39.85
N GLY A 58 -48.61 -30.98 40.16
CA GLY A 58 -48.24 -32.10 39.26
C GLY A 58 -46.73 -32.18 39.01
N LEU A 59 -45.92 -31.38 39.70
CA LEU A 59 -44.44 -31.33 39.52
C LEU A 59 -43.78 -32.64 40.00
N PHE A 60 -44.37 -33.33 40.98
CA PHE A 60 -43.86 -34.55 41.64
C PHE A 60 -44.66 -35.81 41.29
N ASN A 61 -45.45 -35.76 40.22
CA ASN A 61 -46.22 -36.93 39.78
C ASN A 61 -45.36 -38.12 39.33
N SER A 62 -44.09 -37.86 38.94
CA SER A 62 -43.10 -38.91 38.72
C SER A 62 -41.72 -38.44 39.21
N PHE A 63 -40.90 -39.41 39.63
CA PHE A 63 -39.57 -39.20 40.20
C PHE A 63 -38.68 -38.35 39.27
N ASN A 64 -38.69 -38.62 37.98
CA ASN A 64 -37.83 -37.95 37.02
C ASN A 64 -38.36 -36.58 36.56
N ARG A 65 -39.66 -36.28 36.73
CA ARG A 65 -40.26 -35.05 36.20
C ARG A 65 -39.67 -33.78 36.81
N SER A 66 -39.52 -33.73 38.11
CA SER A 66 -38.92 -32.58 38.81
C SER A 66 -37.43 -32.42 38.50
N LYS A 67 -36.68 -33.53 38.33
CA LYS A 67 -35.29 -33.54 37.90
C LYS A 67 -35.12 -32.99 36.47
N LEU A 68 -35.99 -33.44 35.55
CA LEU A 68 -35.96 -32.96 34.14
C LEU A 68 -36.30 -31.49 34.03
N ILE A 69 -37.27 -30.99 34.83
CA ILE A 69 -37.61 -29.54 34.83
C ILE A 69 -36.45 -28.72 35.39
N ALA A 70 -35.80 -29.17 36.48
CA ALA A 70 -34.60 -28.52 37.02
C ALA A 70 -33.47 -28.50 36.00
N LEU A 71 -33.24 -29.59 35.28
CA LEU A 71 -32.24 -29.69 34.22
C LEU A 71 -32.57 -28.74 33.03
N GLY A 72 -33.85 -28.68 32.62
CA GLY A 72 -34.31 -27.77 31.58
C GLY A 72 -34.03 -26.30 31.90
N LEU A 73 -34.35 -25.89 33.14
CA LEU A 73 -34.02 -24.52 33.60
C LEU A 73 -32.51 -24.28 33.67
N LEU A 74 -31.71 -25.29 34.06
CA LEU A 74 -30.26 -25.20 34.02
C LEU A 74 -29.77 -24.96 32.59
N ILE A 75 -30.24 -25.70 31.60
CA ILE A 75 -29.86 -25.54 30.19
C ILE A 75 -30.21 -24.14 29.68
N ILE A 76 -31.39 -23.62 29.99
CA ILE A 76 -31.80 -22.26 29.64
C ILE A 76 -30.82 -21.24 30.26
N SER A 77 -30.44 -21.41 31.53
CA SER A 77 -29.50 -20.53 32.21
C SER A 77 -28.09 -20.53 31.60
N LEU A 78 -27.70 -21.63 30.94
CA LEU A 78 -26.39 -21.76 30.27
C LEU A 78 -26.29 -20.99 28.96
N MET A 79 -27.41 -20.67 28.29
CA MET A 79 -27.41 -19.87 27.05
C MET A 79 -26.90 -18.44 27.26
N GLY A 80 -26.99 -17.91 28.47
CA GLY A 80 -26.53 -16.59 28.86
C GLY A 80 -25.06 -16.52 29.35
N ALA A 81 -24.38 -17.65 29.56
CA ALA A 81 -23.05 -17.66 30.18
C ALA A 81 -22.00 -16.93 29.38
N ARG A 82 -21.31 -15.94 30.01
CA ARG A 82 -20.18 -15.20 29.45
C ARG A 82 -18.91 -15.45 30.25
N GLY A 83 -17.75 -15.39 29.62
CA GLY A 83 -16.44 -15.50 30.26
C GLY A 83 -15.32 -15.68 29.24
N ARG A 84 -14.08 -15.37 29.64
CA ARG A 84 -12.91 -15.55 28.78
C ARG A 84 -12.61 -17.03 28.57
N LYS A 85 -12.22 -17.41 27.34
CA LYS A 85 -11.74 -18.74 27.03
C LYS A 85 -10.42 -18.98 27.77
N LYS A 86 -10.32 -20.05 28.55
CA LYS A 86 -9.04 -20.56 29.06
C LYS A 86 -8.39 -21.38 27.94
N GLU A 87 -7.12 -21.13 27.64
CA GLU A 87 -6.40 -21.70 26.49
C GLU A 87 -6.40 -23.23 26.38
N LYS A 88 -6.62 -23.93 27.48
CA LYS A 88 -6.56 -25.41 27.56
C LYS A 88 -7.91 -26.14 27.41
N LEU A 89 -9.03 -25.43 27.20
CA LEU A 89 -10.36 -26.08 27.16
C LEU A 89 -10.79 -26.35 25.73
N THR A 90 -11.05 -27.63 25.40
CA THR A 90 -11.47 -28.07 24.06
C THR A 90 -12.98 -28.38 24.03
N LEU A 91 -13.60 -28.35 22.83
CA LEU A 91 -14.99 -28.76 22.63
C LEU A 91 -15.24 -30.17 23.14
N LYS A 92 -14.25 -31.07 22.97
CA LYS A 92 -14.34 -32.46 23.43
C LYS A 92 -14.48 -32.55 24.95
N SER A 93 -13.71 -31.76 25.73
CA SER A 93 -13.80 -31.74 27.18
C SER A 93 -15.16 -31.25 27.69
N GLY A 94 -15.69 -30.15 27.09
CA GLY A 94 -17.03 -29.67 27.44
C GLY A 94 -18.13 -30.69 27.19
N PHE A 95 -18.07 -31.40 26.07
CA PHE A 95 -19.03 -32.43 25.72
C PHE A 95 -18.94 -33.65 26.66
N ILE A 96 -17.75 -34.11 27.03
CA ILE A 96 -17.53 -35.19 27.98
C ILE A 96 -18.14 -34.85 29.35
N TYR A 97 -17.91 -33.64 29.87
CA TYR A 97 -18.49 -33.19 31.14
C TYR A 97 -20.02 -33.20 31.11
N ILE A 98 -20.65 -32.81 30.01
CA ILE A 98 -22.12 -32.83 29.87
C ILE A 98 -22.63 -34.27 29.84
N VAL A 99 -22.05 -35.15 29.03
CA VAL A 99 -22.50 -36.53 28.88
C VAL A 99 -22.33 -37.28 30.20
N VAL A 100 -21.17 -37.23 30.83
CA VAL A 100 -20.91 -37.84 32.12
C VAL A 100 -21.84 -37.29 33.20
N GLY A 101 -21.99 -35.95 33.23
CA GLY A 101 -22.88 -35.28 34.17
C GLY A 101 -24.33 -35.70 34.03
N LEU A 102 -24.85 -35.84 32.80
CA LEU A 102 -26.20 -36.32 32.52
C LEU A 102 -26.40 -37.77 32.98
N ILE A 103 -25.44 -38.66 32.70
CA ILE A 103 -25.49 -40.06 33.12
C ILE A 103 -25.52 -40.13 34.64
N VAL A 104 -24.60 -39.44 35.33
CA VAL A 104 -24.55 -39.44 36.80
C VAL A 104 -25.82 -38.86 37.41
N TYR A 105 -26.34 -37.77 36.83
CA TYR A 105 -27.55 -37.09 37.29
C TYR A 105 -28.79 -37.98 37.16
N GLU A 106 -29.00 -38.58 35.99
CA GLU A 106 -30.18 -39.44 35.76
C GLU A 106 -30.06 -40.77 36.47
N CYS A 107 -28.89 -41.46 36.43
CA CYS A 107 -28.72 -42.78 37.03
C CYS A 107 -28.62 -42.76 38.56
N SER A 108 -28.62 -41.61 39.22
CA SER A 108 -28.55 -41.52 40.69
C SER A 108 -29.70 -42.25 41.42
N PHE A 109 -30.85 -42.48 40.75
CA PHE A 109 -31.96 -43.24 41.31
C PHE A 109 -31.61 -44.73 41.60
N ILE A 110 -30.62 -45.31 40.91
CA ILE A 110 -30.16 -46.68 41.09
C ILE A 110 -29.69 -46.90 42.52
N LEU A 111 -29.25 -45.85 43.22
CA LEU A 111 -28.86 -45.94 44.63
C LEU A 111 -29.98 -46.39 45.56
N PHE A 112 -31.23 -46.19 45.18
CA PHE A 112 -32.39 -46.72 45.95
C PHE A 112 -32.62 -48.25 45.82
N TRP A 113 -31.90 -48.88 44.87
CA TRP A 113 -31.98 -50.35 44.72
C TRP A 113 -30.96 -51.12 45.56
N PHE A 114 -29.99 -50.39 46.18
CA PHE A 114 -29.00 -51.03 47.05
C PHE A 114 -29.52 -51.07 48.50
N ASN A 115 -29.35 -52.20 49.19
CA ASN A 115 -29.64 -52.34 50.60
C ASN A 115 -28.57 -51.61 51.47
N LEU A 116 -28.61 -50.33 51.47
CA LEU A 116 -27.74 -49.48 52.30
C LEU A 116 -28.52 -48.98 53.53
N ASP A 117 -27.77 -48.53 54.56
CA ASP A 117 -28.36 -47.80 55.65
C ASP A 117 -29.21 -46.61 55.15
N PHE A 118 -30.40 -46.48 55.73
CA PHE A 118 -31.44 -45.55 55.27
C PHE A 118 -30.95 -44.08 55.16
N PHE A 119 -30.11 -43.67 56.09
CA PHE A 119 -29.52 -42.31 56.08
C PHE A 119 -28.42 -42.17 55.02
N LEU A 120 -27.53 -43.16 54.93
CA LEU A 120 -26.45 -43.19 53.97
C LEU A 120 -26.97 -43.22 52.52
N GLN A 121 -28.04 -43.93 52.24
CA GLN A 121 -28.70 -44.02 50.94
C GLN A 121 -29.18 -42.64 50.45
N ALA A 122 -29.86 -41.84 51.29
CA ALA A 122 -30.34 -40.54 50.97
C ALA A 122 -29.15 -39.53 50.77
N LEU A 123 -28.14 -39.60 51.64
CA LEU A 123 -26.96 -38.77 51.54
C LEU A 123 -26.23 -39.03 50.23
N LEU A 124 -25.98 -40.27 49.86
CA LEU A 124 -25.33 -40.62 48.60
C LEU A 124 -26.16 -40.20 47.39
N TYR A 125 -27.48 -40.36 47.45
CA TYR A 125 -28.38 -39.90 46.39
C TYR A 125 -28.27 -38.39 46.15
N VAL A 126 -28.31 -37.61 47.20
CA VAL A 126 -28.16 -36.12 47.11
C VAL A 126 -26.79 -35.77 46.57
N LEU A 127 -25.71 -36.34 47.10
CA LEU A 127 -24.33 -36.06 46.66
C LEU A 127 -24.09 -36.42 45.21
N VAL A 128 -24.52 -37.59 44.75
CA VAL A 128 -24.33 -38.04 43.36
C VAL A 128 -25.18 -37.21 42.41
N THR A 129 -26.41 -36.89 42.76
CA THR A 129 -27.26 -36.01 41.93
C THR A 129 -26.67 -34.60 41.80
N MET A 130 -26.19 -34.03 42.91
CA MET A 130 -25.52 -32.73 42.90
C MET A 130 -24.21 -32.74 42.11
N ALA A 131 -23.40 -33.81 42.22
CA ALA A 131 -22.19 -33.96 41.41
C ALA A 131 -22.52 -34.01 39.92
N GLY A 132 -23.54 -34.75 39.51
CA GLY A 132 -24.03 -34.77 38.14
C GLY A 132 -24.48 -33.38 37.65
N TYR A 133 -25.26 -32.66 38.47
CA TYR A 133 -25.68 -31.28 38.18
C TYR A 133 -24.52 -30.34 37.98
N LEU A 134 -23.51 -30.38 38.85
CA LEU A 134 -22.29 -29.51 38.75
C LEU A 134 -21.44 -29.88 37.50
N CYS A 135 -21.39 -31.14 37.13
CA CYS A 135 -20.73 -31.57 35.90
C CYS A 135 -21.44 -31.00 34.65
N VAL A 136 -22.77 -31.07 34.59
CA VAL A 136 -23.54 -30.45 33.49
C VAL A 136 -23.36 -28.95 33.46
N LEU A 137 -23.41 -28.28 34.61
CA LEU A 137 -23.18 -26.84 34.72
C LEU A 137 -21.78 -26.46 34.19
N SER A 138 -20.75 -27.20 34.60
CA SER A 138 -19.37 -26.95 34.19
C SER A 138 -19.17 -27.18 32.68
N GLY A 139 -19.64 -28.32 32.17
CA GLY A 139 -19.56 -28.64 30.74
C GLY A 139 -20.32 -27.65 29.86
N GLY A 140 -21.52 -27.27 30.27
CA GLY A 140 -22.35 -26.30 29.55
C GLY A 140 -21.77 -24.89 29.53
N THR A 141 -21.14 -24.45 30.63
CA THR A 141 -20.43 -23.15 30.63
C THR A 141 -19.21 -23.14 29.70
N ILE A 142 -18.45 -24.24 29.64
CA ILE A 142 -17.33 -24.41 28.71
C ILE A 142 -17.85 -24.35 27.27
N LEU A 143 -18.89 -25.10 26.94
CA LEU A 143 -19.46 -25.15 25.59
C LEU A 143 -20.00 -23.80 25.14
N SER A 144 -20.78 -23.14 26.01
CA SER A 144 -21.32 -21.79 25.74
C SER A 144 -20.20 -20.74 25.44
N ARG A 145 -19.10 -20.78 26.21
CA ARG A 145 -17.94 -19.90 26.02
C ARG A 145 -17.22 -20.16 24.70
N ILE A 146 -17.02 -21.42 24.31
CA ILE A 146 -16.35 -21.79 23.06
C ILE A 146 -17.20 -21.43 21.85
N ILE A 147 -18.49 -21.68 21.88
CA ILE A 147 -19.42 -21.33 20.79
C ILE A 147 -19.41 -19.81 20.59
N LYS A 148 -19.57 -19.03 21.66
CA LYS A 148 -19.56 -17.58 21.57
C LYS A 148 -18.21 -17.02 21.11
N SER A 149 -17.07 -17.64 21.47
CA SER A 149 -15.75 -17.23 20.99
C SER A 149 -15.53 -17.47 19.49
N LYS A 150 -16.19 -18.48 18.90
CA LYS A 150 -16.13 -18.76 17.45
C LYS A 150 -16.97 -17.77 16.62
N PHE A 151 -18.02 -17.21 17.19
CA PHE A 151 -18.83 -16.18 16.52
C PHE A 151 -18.26 -14.78 16.66
N ASN A 152 -17.27 -14.56 17.52
CA ASN A 152 -16.59 -13.29 17.73
C ASN A 152 -15.19 -13.37 17.09
N ASN A 153 -15.11 -13.37 15.75
CA ASN A 153 -13.88 -13.16 15.00
C ASN A 153 -13.52 -11.66 15.07
N ASN A 154 -13.06 -11.21 16.23
CA ASN A 154 -12.56 -9.84 16.39
C ASN A 154 -11.08 -9.81 16.00
N ASP A 155 -10.73 -8.87 15.12
CA ASP A 155 -9.35 -8.48 14.84
C ASP A 155 -8.66 -8.14 16.17
N ILE A 156 -7.46 -8.70 16.40
CA ILE A 156 -6.69 -8.51 17.64
C ILE A 156 -6.38 -7.02 17.88
N PHE A 157 -6.28 -6.23 16.80
CA PHE A 157 -5.91 -4.81 16.83
C PHE A 157 -7.11 -3.86 16.71
N ASN A 158 -8.27 -4.37 16.30
CA ASN A 158 -9.48 -3.56 16.17
C ASN A 158 -10.70 -4.39 16.59
N LEU A 159 -11.22 -4.15 17.78
CA LEU A 159 -12.29 -4.95 18.40
C LEU A 159 -13.57 -5.03 17.55
N GLU A 160 -13.77 -4.16 16.60
CA GLU A 160 -14.99 -4.13 15.76
C GLU A 160 -14.74 -4.39 14.27
N SER A 161 -13.49 -4.43 13.79
CA SER A 161 -13.13 -4.66 12.36
C SER A 161 -13.92 -3.77 11.37
N GLU A 162 -14.48 -2.68 11.83
CA GLU A 162 -15.33 -1.79 11.05
C GLU A 162 -14.53 -0.59 10.58
N THR A 163 -14.76 -0.17 9.34
CA THR A 163 -14.25 1.07 8.79
C THR A 163 -15.35 2.16 8.89
N PHE A 164 -15.06 3.31 8.34
CA PHE A 164 -15.98 4.43 8.21
C PHE A 164 -16.72 4.38 6.86
N PRO A 165 -17.82 5.15 6.68
CA PRO A 165 -18.50 5.27 5.38
C PRO A 165 -17.56 5.75 4.29
N GLN A 166 -17.62 5.13 3.10
CA GLN A 166 -16.78 5.44 1.95
C GLN A 166 -17.65 5.73 0.71
N GLU A 167 -17.03 6.29 -0.32
CA GLU A 167 -17.74 6.63 -1.56
C GLU A 167 -18.19 5.35 -2.29
N GLU A 168 -19.50 5.19 -2.45
CA GLU A 168 -20.10 4.01 -3.10
C GLU A 168 -20.47 4.28 -4.57
N ARG A 169 -20.47 5.55 -4.98
CA ARG A 169 -20.81 5.94 -6.37
C ARG A 169 -19.59 5.80 -7.27
N LEU A 170 -19.80 5.34 -8.49
CA LEU A 170 -18.81 5.44 -9.55
C LEU A 170 -18.86 6.87 -10.13
N LEU A 171 -17.76 7.60 -9.99
CA LEU A 171 -17.61 8.96 -10.51
C LEU A 171 -16.58 8.92 -11.65
N GLU A 172 -17.06 8.85 -12.87
CA GLU A 172 -16.23 8.71 -14.06
C GLU A 172 -16.25 9.98 -14.92
N ASN A 173 -15.08 10.34 -15.45
CA ASN A 173 -14.90 11.38 -16.46
C ASN A 173 -13.85 10.97 -17.48
N GLU A 174 -13.52 11.86 -18.44
CA GLU A 174 -12.53 11.59 -19.50
C GLU A 174 -11.08 11.42 -19.01
N TYR A 175 -10.81 11.71 -17.74
CA TYR A 175 -9.46 11.65 -17.14
C TYR A 175 -9.37 10.66 -15.97
N SER A 176 -10.51 10.28 -15.40
CA SER A 176 -10.56 9.54 -14.14
C SER A 176 -9.94 8.15 -14.22
N ILE A 177 -9.41 7.71 -13.08
CA ILE A 177 -9.03 6.33 -12.80
C ILE A 177 -9.97 5.85 -11.70
N ASN A 178 -10.71 4.78 -11.96
CA ASN A 178 -11.71 4.25 -11.06
C ASN A 178 -11.35 2.82 -10.66
N LEU A 179 -11.13 2.60 -9.36
CA LEU A 179 -10.77 1.29 -8.81
C LEU A 179 -11.96 0.71 -8.05
N PRO A 180 -12.52 -0.44 -8.49
CA PRO A 180 -13.58 -1.09 -7.75
C PRO A 180 -13.04 -1.64 -6.44
N ALA A 181 -13.78 -1.42 -5.36
CA ALA A 181 -13.35 -1.82 -4.03
C ALA A 181 -14.53 -2.30 -3.18
N GLU A 182 -14.22 -2.94 -2.06
CA GLU A 182 -15.18 -3.30 -1.03
C GLU A 182 -14.63 -2.97 0.36
N TYR A 183 -15.55 -2.67 1.27
CA TYR A 183 -15.23 -2.35 2.65
C TYR A 183 -16.29 -2.90 3.61
N ARG A 184 -15.94 -3.05 4.89
CA ARG A 184 -16.84 -3.58 5.90
C ARG A 184 -17.38 -2.46 6.77
N LEU A 185 -18.71 -2.32 6.81
CA LEU A 185 -19.40 -1.35 7.67
C LEU A 185 -20.66 -1.98 8.27
N LYS A 186 -20.84 -1.88 9.60
CA LYS A 186 -21.98 -2.45 10.37
C LYS A 186 -22.19 -3.93 10.06
N ASN A 187 -21.12 -4.71 10.13
CA ASN A 187 -21.09 -6.15 9.83
C ASN A 187 -21.52 -6.54 8.40
N LYS A 188 -21.60 -5.58 7.47
CA LYS A 188 -21.94 -5.83 6.05
C LYS A 188 -20.76 -5.44 5.17
N ILE A 189 -20.50 -6.28 4.17
CA ILE A 189 -19.58 -5.94 3.08
C ILE A 189 -20.35 -5.04 2.11
N ARG A 190 -19.78 -3.87 1.78
CA ARG A 190 -20.33 -2.88 0.86
C ARG A 190 -19.37 -2.67 -0.28
N LYS A 191 -19.90 -2.43 -1.47
CA LYS A 191 -19.12 -2.02 -2.64
C LYS A 191 -18.80 -0.54 -2.54
N SER A 192 -17.59 -0.17 -2.93
CA SER A 192 -17.11 1.21 -2.99
C SER A 192 -16.26 1.44 -4.23
N TRP A 193 -15.94 2.68 -4.50
CA TRP A 193 -15.07 3.08 -5.59
C TRP A 193 -14.00 4.04 -5.07
N ILE A 194 -12.75 3.77 -5.43
CA ILE A 194 -11.69 4.77 -5.29
C ILE A 194 -11.69 5.56 -6.60
N ASN A 195 -12.25 6.77 -6.56
CA ASN A 195 -12.44 7.61 -7.74
C ASN A 195 -11.35 8.69 -7.80
N ILE A 196 -10.32 8.48 -8.61
CA ILE A 196 -9.30 9.50 -8.90
C ILE A 196 -9.81 10.31 -10.09
N ILE A 197 -10.73 11.22 -9.85
CA ILE A 197 -11.38 12.03 -10.90
C ILE A 197 -10.47 13.10 -11.46
N ASN A 198 -9.49 13.54 -10.69
CA ASN A 198 -8.49 14.55 -11.08
C ASN A 198 -7.07 14.00 -10.91
N PRO A 199 -6.57 13.16 -11.86
CA PRO A 199 -5.23 12.61 -11.79
C PRO A 199 -4.12 13.67 -11.98
N PHE A 200 -4.46 14.87 -12.46
CA PHE A 200 -3.54 15.99 -12.65
C PHE A 200 -3.10 16.64 -11.33
N ARG A 201 -3.72 16.28 -10.21
CA ARG A 201 -3.27 16.68 -8.87
C ARG A 201 -2.20 15.74 -8.31
N GLY A 202 -1.65 14.86 -9.13
CA GLY A 202 -0.70 13.84 -8.74
C GLY A 202 -1.33 12.66 -7.98
N LEU A 203 -0.83 11.49 -8.23
CA LEU A 203 -1.16 10.25 -7.52
C LEU A 203 0.11 9.67 -6.90
N LEU A 204 0.09 9.46 -5.60
CA LEU A 204 1.14 8.81 -4.85
C LEU A 204 0.69 7.42 -4.43
N VAL A 205 1.42 6.39 -4.86
CA VAL A 205 1.13 4.98 -4.55
C VAL A 205 2.24 4.43 -3.66
N ILE A 206 1.93 4.18 -2.39
CA ILE A 206 2.91 3.74 -1.39
C ILE A 206 2.62 2.30 -0.95
N GLY A 207 3.66 1.56 -0.59
CA GLY A 207 3.50 0.23 0.03
C GLY A 207 4.76 -0.61 -0.09
N THR A 208 5.01 -1.42 0.92
CA THR A 208 6.14 -2.36 0.94
C THR A 208 6.13 -3.32 -0.25
N PRO A 209 7.25 -3.99 -0.57
CA PRO A 209 7.25 -5.06 -1.56
C PRO A 209 6.21 -6.12 -1.25
N GLY A 210 5.40 -6.49 -2.24
CA GLY A 210 4.30 -7.45 -2.04
C GLY A 210 2.95 -6.84 -1.61
N ALA A 211 2.86 -5.55 -1.27
CA ALA A 211 1.58 -4.88 -0.97
C ALA A 211 0.63 -4.81 -2.18
N GLY A 212 1.12 -5.11 -3.39
CA GLY A 212 0.29 -5.21 -4.59
C GLY A 212 0.13 -3.90 -5.38
N LYS A 213 0.98 -2.88 -5.17
CA LYS A 213 0.93 -1.58 -5.86
C LYS A 213 0.75 -1.69 -7.38
N SER A 214 1.67 -2.40 -8.03
CA SER A 214 1.70 -2.51 -9.49
C SER A 214 0.48 -3.30 -10.01
N TYR A 215 0.05 -4.33 -9.28
CA TYR A 215 -1.06 -5.20 -9.65
C TYR A 215 -2.45 -4.57 -9.43
N PHE A 216 -2.67 -3.92 -8.28
CA PHE A 216 -3.98 -3.39 -7.91
C PHE A 216 -4.18 -1.91 -8.30
N VAL A 217 -3.09 -1.14 -8.49
CA VAL A 217 -3.21 0.30 -8.75
C VAL A 217 -2.57 0.69 -10.08
N ILE A 218 -1.23 0.52 -10.24
CA ILE A 218 -0.49 1.04 -11.41
C ILE A 218 -1.00 0.42 -12.71
N ARG A 219 -1.31 -0.88 -12.74
CA ARG A 219 -1.93 -1.54 -13.88
C ARG A 219 -3.22 -0.84 -14.32
N HIS A 220 -4.09 -0.45 -13.37
CA HIS A 220 -5.34 0.25 -13.68
C HIS A 220 -5.08 1.67 -14.20
N VAL A 221 -4.09 2.36 -13.67
CA VAL A 221 -3.67 3.67 -14.20
C VAL A 221 -3.28 3.54 -15.68
N ILE A 222 -2.41 2.57 -16.00
CA ILE A 222 -1.96 2.31 -17.37
C ILE A 222 -3.15 1.98 -18.28
N THR A 223 -3.94 0.99 -17.89
CA THR A 223 -5.02 0.46 -18.75
C THR A 223 -6.11 1.50 -19.01
N GLN A 224 -6.57 2.21 -17.98
CA GLN A 224 -7.64 3.20 -18.12
C GLN A 224 -7.17 4.46 -18.85
N HIS A 225 -5.93 4.92 -18.65
CA HIS A 225 -5.41 6.07 -19.38
C HIS A 225 -5.18 5.75 -20.87
N ILE A 226 -4.70 4.55 -21.21
CA ILE A 226 -4.61 4.11 -22.62
C ILE A 226 -6.01 4.03 -23.25
N GLN A 227 -7.01 3.46 -22.55
CA GLN A 227 -8.39 3.42 -23.00
C GLN A 227 -8.98 4.80 -23.28
N LYS A 228 -8.56 5.80 -22.49
CA LYS A 228 -9.00 7.19 -22.58
C LYS A 228 -8.16 8.05 -23.53
N GLY A 229 -7.21 7.45 -24.24
CA GLY A 229 -6.42 8.13 -25.28
C GLY A 229 -5.34 9.09 -24.76
N PHE A 230 -4.70 8.78 -23.64
CA PHE A 230 -3.54 9.54 -23.15
C PHE A 230 -2.28 9.15 -23.90
N SER A 231 -1.42 10.15 -24.24
CA SER A 231 0.01 9.86 -24.44
C SER A 231 0.63 9.46 -23.10
N MET A 232 1.68 8.63 -23.12
CA MET A 232 2.13 8.02 -21.88
C MET A 232 3.64 7.87 -21.80
N PHE A 233 4.18 8.12 -20.63
CA PHE A 233 5.51 7.71 -20.22
C PHE A 233 5.43 6.74 -19.05
N VAL A 234 6.16 5.63 -19.12
CA VAL A 234 6.24 4.65 -18.03
C VAL A 234 7.71 4.36 -17.71
N TYR A 235 8.09 4.67 -16.50
CA TYR A 235 9.34 4.20 -15.91
C TYR A 235 9.10 2.83 -15.29
N ASP A 236 9.66 1.81 -15.90
CA ASP A 236 9.54 0.41 -15.52
C ASP A 236 10.79 -0.04 -14.76
N PHE A 237 10.70 -0.12 -13.44
CA PHE A 237 11.85 -0.42 -12.57
C PHE A 237 12.39 -1.83 -12.80
N LYS A 238 11.52 -2.76 -13.13
CA LYS A 238 11.86 -4.16 -13.44
C LYS A 238 11.40 -4.50 -14.86
N TYR A 239 12.14 -3.99 -15.83
CA TYR A 239 11.82 -4.30 -17.22
C TYR A 239 11.73 -5.83 -17.41
N ASP A 240 10.63 -6.35 -18.03
CA ASP A 240 9.58 -5.67 -18.81
C ASP A 240 8.17 -5.79 -18.15
N ASP A 241 8.09 -5.76 -16.83
CA ASP A 241 6.85 -6.03 -16.10
C ASP A 241 5.70 -5.07 -16.50
N LEU A 242 5.92 -3.75 -16.44
CA LEU A 242 4.92 -2.75 -16.83
C LEU A 242 4.91 -2.49 -18.34
N SER A 243 6.05 -2.55 -19.00
CA SER A 243 6.20 -2.31 -20.43
C SER A 243 5.35 -3.29 -21.27
N ARG A 244 5.25 -4.56 -20.86
CA ARG A 244 4.36 -5.55 -21.49
C ARG A 244 2.89 -5.22 -21.31
N ILE A 245 2.50 -4.70 -20.12
CA ILE A 245 1.13 -4.27 -19.88
C ILE A 245 0.79 -3.10 -20.80
N VAL A 246 1.68 -2.11 -20.92
CA VAL A 246 1.51 -0.95 -21.80
C VAL A 246 1.33 -1.40 -23.26
N TYR A 247 2.26 -2.21 -23.76
CA TYR A 247 2.25 -2.68 -25.15
C TYR A 247 0.97 -3.42 -25.50
N ASN A 248 0.59 -4.41 -24.70
CA ASN A 248 -0.59 -5.23 -24.97
C ASN A 248 -1.91 -4.46 -24.77
N THR A 249 -1.95 -3.54 -23.80
CA THR A 249 -3.10 -2.66 -23.61
C THR A 249 -3.24 -1.69 -24.78
N PHE A 250 -2.13 -1.10 -25.25
CA PHE A 250 -2.15 -0.24 -26.41
C PHE A 250 -2.63 -0.97 -27.66
N GLU A 251 -2.10 -2.16 -27.96
CA GLU A 251 -2.55 -2.97 -29.08
C GLU A 251 -4.06 -3.24 -29.06
N LYS A 252 -4.60 -3.46 -27.88
CA LYS A 252 -6.05 -3.70 -27.67
C LYS A 252 -6.90 -2.45 -27.89
N TYR A 253 -6.44 -1.27 -27.50
CA TYR A 253 -7.23 -0.03 -27.46
C TYR A 253 -6.73 1.07 -28.40
N LYS A 254 -5.80 0.78 -29.32
CA LYS A 254 -5.23 1.76 -30.27
C LYS A 254 -6.27 2.48 -31.14
N HIS A 255 -7.43 1.83 -31.38
CA HIS A 255 -8.56 2.42 -32.10
C HIS A 255 -9.26 3.58 -31.37
N ASN A 256 -9.03 3.76 -30.08
CA ASN A 256 -9.57 4.87 -29.30
C ASN A 256 -8.85 6.20 -29.52
N TYR A 257 -7.68 6.17 -30.15
CA TYR A 257 -6.88 7.37 -30.41
C TYR A 257 -7.31 8.06 -31.70
N LYS A 258 -7.44 9.40 -31.66
CA LYS A 258 -7.70 10.21 -32.86
C LYS A 258 -6.49 10.20 -33.81
N VAL A 259 -5.30 10.37 -33.27
CA VAL A 259 -4.02 10.21 -33.93
C VAL A 259 -3.31 9.07 -33.21
N MET A 260 -2.97 8.02 -33.93
CA MET A 260 -2.39 6.80 -33.37
C MET A 260 -0.98 7.07 -32.85
N PRO A 261 -0.70 6.86 -31.55
CA PRO A 261 0.64 7.05 -31.02
C PRO A 261 1.60 5.96 -31.51
N SER A 262 2.87 6.32 -31.62
CA SER A 262 3.95 5.37 -31.78
C SER A 262 4.45 4.88 -30.42
N CYS A 263 4.78 3.57 -30.32
CA CYS A 263 5.31 2.98 -29.09
C CYS A 263 6.82 2.82 -29.16
N TYR A 264 7.52 3.32 -28.15
CA TYR A 264 8.97 3.23 -28.05
C TYR A 264 9.38 2.65 -26.69
N PHE A 265 10.44 1.84 -26.73
CA PHE A 265 10.96 1.15 -25.56
C PHE A 265 12.47 1.40 -25.46
N ILE A 266 12.91 2.04 -24.40
CA ILE A 266 14.32 2.25 -24.07
C ILE A 266 14.73 1.24 -23.02
N ASN A 267 15.68 0.40 -23.36
CA ASN A 267 16.37 -0.49 -22.44
C ASN A 267 17.83 -0.65 -22.87
N PHE A 268 18.75 -0.62 -21.91
CA PHE A 268 20.19 -0.66 -22.22
C PHE A 268 20.75 -2.08 -22.28
N ASP A 269 20.04 -3.06 -21.73
CA ASP A 269 20.43 -4.48 -21.80
C ASP A 269 19.81 -5.18 -23.03
N THR A 270 18.57 -4.83 -23.37
CA THR A 270 17.88 -5.29 -24.57
C THR A 270 17.52 -4.07 -25.43
N ILE A 271 18.37 -3.76 -26.39
CA ILE A 271 18.24 -2.53 -27.18
C ILE A 271 17.12 -2.71 -28.21
N LEU A 272 16.09 -1.88 -28.11
CA LEU A 272 14.95 -1.85 -29.03
C LEU A 272 14.91 -0.53 -29.82
N HIS A 273 15.01 0.60 -29.12
CA HIS A 273 15.00 1.93 -29.72
C HIS A 273 16.12 2.80 -29.11
N ARG A 274 16.46 3.85 -29.80
CA ARG A 274 17.50 4.79 -29.45
C ARG A 274 16.92 6.20 -29.36
N CYS A 275 17.41 6.98 -28.44
CA CYS A 275 16.99 8.37 -28.30
C CYS A 275 18.11 9.19 -27.67
N ASN A 276 18.39 10.35 -28.23
CA ASN A 276 19.33 11.31 -27.67
C ASN A 276 18.62 12.21 -26.64
N PRO A 277 18.96 12.15 -25.34
CA PRO A 277 18.37 13.04 -24.33
C PRO A 277 18.86 14.49 -24.43
N LEU A 278 19.96 14.73 -25.14
CA LEU A 278 20.55 16.07 -25.38
C LEU A 278 20.24 16.56 -26.78
N GLU A 279 19.08 16.25 -27.33
CA GLU A 279 18.69 16.69 -28.66
C GLU A 279 18.80 18.22 -28.79
N PRO A 280 19.61 18.73 -29.78
CA PRO A 280 19.95 20.15 -29.90
C PRO A 280 18.73 21.05 -30.06
N GLU A 281 17.74 20.65 -30.85
CA GLU A 281 16.52 21.43 -31.11
C GLU A 281 15.66 21.63 -29.86
N SER A 282 15.74 20.71 -28.92
CA SER A 282 14.99 20.78 -27.68
C SER A 282 15.62 21.67 -26.60
N MET A 283 16.89 22.07 -26.77
CA MET A 283 17.62 23.00 -25.89
C MET A 283 17.54 24.42 -26.42
N LEU A 284 16.77 25.29 -25.76
CA LEU A 284 16.51 26.66 -26.22
C LEU A 284 17.59 27.62 -25.77
N ASP A 285 18.12 27.45 -24.57
CA ASP A 285 19.17 28.30 -24.00
C ASP A 285 20.14 27.50 -23.13
N ILE A 286 21.20 28.13 -22.65
CA ILE A 286 22.27 27.50 -21.87
C ILE A 286 21.76 26.92 -20.53
N THR A 287 20.63 27.41 -20.01
CA THR A 287 20.05 26.89 -18.77
C THR A 287 19.54 25.46 -18.95
N ASP A 288 19.13 25.09 -20.17
CA ASP A 288 18.75 23.71 -20.51
C ASP A 288 19.94 22.75 -20.42
N ALA A 289 21.12 23.20 -20.86
CA ALA A 289 22.36 22.45 -20.71
C ALA A 289 22.78 22.34 -19.24
N ALA A 290 22.65 23.44 -18.48
CA ALA A 290 22.98 23.48 -17.05
C ALA A 290 22.08 22.52 -16.23
N GLU A 291 20.78 22.47 -16.51
CA GLU A 291 19.90 21.52 -15.85
C GLU A 291 20.19 20.06 -16.23
N SER A 292 20.57 19.83 -17.50
CA SER A 292 20.96 18.49 -17.96
C SER A 292 22.24 18.03 -17.25
N ALA A 293 23.23 18.91 -17.16
CA ALA A 293 24.49 18.68 -16.44
C ALA A 293 24.24 18.42 -14.96
N ARG A 294 23.42 19.23 -14.31
CA ARG A 294 23.03 19.09 -12.90
C ARG A 294 22.32 17.74 -12.67
N THR A 295 21.35 17.41 -13.51
CA THR A 295 20.56 16.18 -13.36
C THR A 295 21.43 14.93 -13.45
N ILE A 296 22.32 14.85 -14.45
CA ILE A 296 23.16 13.67 -14.63
C ILE A 296 24.20 13.52 -13.51
N LEU A 297 24.84 14.61 -13.11
CA LEU A 297 25.87 14.58 -12.06
C LEU A 297 25.28 14.28 -10.69
N LEU A 298 24.14 14.89 -10.32
CA LEU A 298 23.44 14.58 -9.07
C LEU A 298 22.86 13.16 -9.09
N GLY A 299 22.43 12.68 -10.24
CA GLY A 299 21.99 11.29 -10.43
C GLY A 299 23.10 10.27 -10.20
N LEU A 300 24.33 10.56 -10.66
CA LEU A 300 25.51 9.72 -10.48
C LEU A 300 26.08 9.79 -9.06
N ASN A 301 26.00 10.95 -8.40
CA ASN A 301 26.54 11.23 -7.08
C ASN A 301 25.44 11.81 -6.18
N ARG A 302 24.56 10.97 -5.67
CA ARG A 302 23.39 11.40 -4.88
C ARG A 302 23.74 12.15 -3.58
N GLU A 303 24.93 11.98 -3.04
CA GLU A 303 25.40 12.77 -1.90
C GLU A 303 25.52 14.26 -2.23
N TRP A 304 25.75 14.61 -3.50
CA TRP A 304 25.82 15.99 -3.95
C TRP A 304 24.47 16.72 -3.89
N ILE A 305 23.36 16.00 -3.85
CA ILE A 305 22.03 16.58 -3.64
C ILE A 305 21.97 17.38 -2.33
N LYS A 306 22.70 16.90 -1.30
CA LYS A 306 22.80 17.58 0.01
C LYS A 306 23.87 18.66 0.06
N ARG A 307 24.68 18.79 -0.98
CA ARG A 307 25.80 19.74 -1.10
C ARG A 307 25.59 20.73 -2.23
N GLN A 308 24.36 21.02 -2.61
CA GLN A 308 24.06 22.04 -3.62
C GLN A 308 24.57 23.39 -3.12
N GLY A 309 25.27 24.11 -3.99
CA GLY A 309 25.99 25.36 -3.64
C GLY A 309 27.43 25.14 -3.16
N ASP A 310 27.91 23.91 -3.00
CA ASP A 310 29.33 23.61 -2.75
C ASP A 310 30.16 23.95 -4.00
N PHE A 311 31.30 24.59 -3.80
CA PHE A 311 32.18 25.03 -4.88
C PHE A 311 32.58 23.93 -5.86
N PHE A 312 32.92 22.74 -5.36
CA PHE A 312 33.36 21.63 -6.21
C PHE A 312 32.19 21.02 -7.00
N VAL A 313 31.01 20.99 -6.42
CA VAL A 313 29.79 20.51 -7.10
C VAL A 313 29.39 21.46 -8.20
N GLU A 314 29.34 22.76 -7.91
CA GLU A 314 28.96 23.77 -8.90
C GLU A 314 30.03 23.91 -10.01
N SER A 315 31.32 23.78 -9.70
CA SER A 315 32.40 23.75 -10.70
C SER A 315 32.24 22.59 -11.68
N ALA A 316 31.98 21.39 -11.17
CA ALA A 316 31.74 20.22 -12.00
C ALA A 316 30.52 20.39 -12.93
N ILE A 317 29.43 21.00 -12.43
CA ILE A 317 28.22 21.30 -13.21
C ILE A 317 28.53 22.34 -14.28
N ASN A 318 29.25 23.41 -13.96
CA ASN A 318 29.60 24.45 -14.90
C ASN A 318 30.49 23.93 -16.04
N PHE A 319 31.47 23.08 -15.70
CA PHE A 319 32.34 22.48 -16.72
C PHE A 319 31.53 21.58 -17.68
N LEU A 320 30.67 20.70 -17.13
CA LEU A 320 29.81 19.83 -17.95
C LEU A 320 28.82 20.66 -18.79
N THR A 321 28.25 21.72 -18.22
CA THR A 321 27.37 22.65 -18.94
C THR A 321 28.06 23.26 -20.15
N ALA A 322 29.30 23.75 -19.97
CA ALA A 322 30.09 24.31 -21.03
C ALA A 322 30.34 23.32 -22.18
N VAL A 323 30.69 22.07 -21.85
CA VAL A 323 30.92 21.01 -22.85
C VAL A 323 29.63 20.67 -23.62
N ILE A 324 28.49 20.55 -22.92
CA ILE A 324 27.19 20.28 -23.57
C ILE A 324 26.83 21.43 -24.50
N TRP A 325 26.95 22.68 -24.02
CA TRP A 325 26.57 23.85 -24.80
C TRP A 325 27.49 24.08 -26.00
N PHE A 326 28.79 23.85 -25.85
CA PHE A 326 29.73 23.84 -26.95
C PHE A 326 29.30 22.88 -28.07
N LEU A 327 29.03 21.62 -27.74
CA LEU A 327 28.60 20.64 -28.74
C LEU A 327 27.23 20.98 -29.34
N LYS A 328 26.36 21.67 -28.60
CA LYS A 328 25.08 22.19 -29.11
C LYS A 328 25.29 23.23 -30.21
N LYS A 329 26.29 24.08 -30.07
CA LYS A 329 26.60 25.14 -31.03
C LYS A 329 27.47 24.66 -32.19
N PHE A 330 28.36 23.72 -31.92
CA PHE A 330 29.31 23.21 -32.90
C PHE A 330 28.57 22.45 -34.02
N HIS A 331 28.80 22.85 -35.26
CA HIS A 331 28.20 22.27 -36.48
C HIS A 331 26.66 22.05 -36.39
N GLY A 332 25.94 23.01 -35.81
CA GLY A 332 24.49 22.91 -35.65
C GLY A 332 24.02 21.83 -34.67
N GLY A 333 24.92 21.29 -33.84
CA GLY A 333 24.60 20.29 -32.80
C GLY A 333 24.66 18.83 -33.27
N GLU A 334 25.24 18.54 -34.43
CA GLU A 334 25.36 17.17 -34.97
C GLU A 334 25.97 16.20 -33.96
N PHE A 335 26.96 16.68 -33.18
CA PHE A 335 27.64 15.90 -32.15
C PHE A 335 27.10 16.11 -30.73
N CYS A 336 25.97 16.79 -30.57
CA CYS A 336 25.41 17.07 -29.27
C CYS A 336 24.69 15.84 -28.70
N THR A 337 25.45 14.83 -28.32
CA THR A 337 24.95 13.61 -27.64
C THR A 337 25.76 13.35 -26.38
N LEU A 338 25.15 12.67 -25.40
CA LEU A 338 25.83 12.37 -24.14
C LEU A 338 27.15 11.59 -24.33
N PRO A 339 27.25 10.60 -25.24
CA PRO A 339 28.54 9.96 -25.56
C PRO A 339 29.63 10.91 -26.05
N HIS A 340 29.32 11.84 -26.96
CA HIS A 340 30.28 12.81 -27.41
C HIS A 340 30.70 13.75 -26.29
N VAL A 341 29.79 14.14 -25.40
CA VAL A 341 30.11 14.95 -24.20
C VAL A 341 31.09 14.18 -23.31
N ILE A 342 30.86 12.89 -23.05
CA ILE A 342 31.75 12.07 -22.24
C ILE A 342 33.15 12.00 -22.83
N GLU A 343 33.25 11.70 -24.11
CA GLU A 343 34.55 11.56 -24.79
C GLU A 343 35.29 12.92 -24.91
N LEU A 344 34.58 14.03 -25.20
CA LEU A 344 35.17 15.35 -25.28
C LEU A 344 35.76 15.81 -23.93
N MET A 345 35.07 15.50 -22.83
CA MET A 345 35.58 15.80 -21.48
C MET A 345 36.91 15.11 -21.14
N GLN A 346 37.23 13.99 -21.81
CA GLN A 346 38.48 13.24 -21.54
C GLN A 346 39.66 13.76 -22.34
N VAL A 347 39.45 14.68 -23.29
CA VAL A 347 40.52 15.28 -24.10
C VAL A 347 41.49 16.08 -23.22
N ASP A 348 42.80 16.07 -23.60
CA ASP A 348 43.84 16.80 -22.90
C ASP A 348 43.54 18.31 -22.89
N TYR A 349 43.88 18.99 -21.80
CA TYR A 349 43.50 20.39 -21.58
C TYR A 349 44.14 21.37 -22.59
N ASP A 350 45.35 21.04 -23.11
CA ASP A 350 46.02 21.83 -24.15
C ASP A 350 45.23 21.92 -25.45
N LYS A 351 44.37 20.93 -25.73
CA LYS A 351 43.49 20.90 -26.90
C LYS A 351 42.07 21.31 -26.56
N LEU A 352 41.60 20.91 -25.38
CA LEU A 352 40.22 21.12 -24.95
C LEU A 352 39.90 22.58 -24.70
N PHE A 353 40.75 23.32 -23.97
CA PHE A 353 40.46 24.70 -23.62
C PHE A 353 40.48 25.65 -24.82
N PRO A 354 41.43 25.58 -25.77
CA PRO A 354 41.34 26.37 -27.00
C PRO A 354 40.07 26.12 -27.78
N LEU A 355 39.64 24.84 -27.88
CA LEU A 355 38.42 24.45 -28.55
C LEU A 355 37.17 25.03 -27.86
N LEU A 356 37.05 24.93 -26.54
CA LEU A 356 35.90 25.48 -25.80
C LEU A 356 35.88 27.02 -25.87
N ASN A 357 37.05 27.70 -25.88
CA ASN A 357 37.15 29.16 -25.99
C ASN A 357 36.68 29.71 -27.35
N SER A 358 36.49 28.85 -28.36
CA SER A 358 35.92 29.27 -29.64
C SER A 358 34.44 29.65 -29.55
N GLU A 359 33.74 29.24 -28.48
CA GLU A 359 32.34 29.57 -28.25
C GLU A 359 32.21 30.67 -27.18
N PRO A 360 31.80 31.90 -27.55
CA PRO A 360 31.74 33.02 -26.60
C PRO A 360 30.71 32.87 -25.49
N GLU A 361 29.60 32.16 -25.74
CA GLU A 361 28.51 32.04 -24.75
C GLU A 361 28.91 31.25 -23.49
N ILE A 362 29.98 30.44 -23.55
CA ILE A 362 30.46 29.66 -22.42
C ILE A 362 31.70 30.24 -21.74
N GLU A 363 32.23 31.36 -22.23
CA GLU A 363 33.47 31.98 -21.71
C GLU A 363 33.43 32.16 -20.19
N VAL A 364 32.32 32.69 -19.65
CA VAL A 364 32.18 32.93 -18.21
C VAL A 364 32.23 31.61 -17.41
N LEU A 365 31.72 30.52 -17.97
CA LEU A 365 31.71 29.21 -17.30
C LEU A 365 33.09 28.56 -17.27
N ILE A 366 33.89 28.73 -18.33
CA ILE A 366 35.20 28.06 -18.47
C ILE A 366 36.37 28.87 -17.97
N ASN A 367 36.25 30.21 -17.89
CA ASN A 367 37.34 31.09 -17.46
C ASN A 367 38.04 30.68 -16.17
N PRO A 368 37.36 30.22 -15.10
CA PRO A 368 38.04 29.77 -13.90
C PRO A 368 39.00 28.60 -14.16
N PHE A 369 38.62 27.68 -15.05
CA PHE A 369 39.43 26.51 -15.41
C PHE A 369 40.59 26.86 -16.32
N VAL A 370 40.33 27.70 -17.32
CA VAL A 370 41.35 28.21 -18.26
C VAL A 370 42.43 28.98 -17.51
N ASN A 371 42.05 29.85 -16.56
CA ASN A 371 42.99 30.60 -15.75
C ASN A 371 43.82 29.71 -14.82
N ALA A 372 43.20 28.70 -14.20
CA ALA A 372 43.92 27.72 -13.40
C ALA A 372 44.95 26.94 -14.24
N TYR A 373 44.59 26.58 -15.47
CA TYR A 373 45.48 25.91 -16.41
C TYR A 373 46.65 26.81 -16.83
N LYS A 374 46.37 28.09 -17.27
CA LYS A 374 47.38 29.06 -17.68
C LYS A 374 48.37 29.44 -16.56
N ASN A 375 47.90 29.45 -15.33
CA ASN A 375 48.71 29.74 -14.15
C ASN A 375 49.39 28.49 -13.56
N GLU A 376 49.32 27.34 -14.24
CA GLU A 376 49.92 26.07 -13.86
C GLU A 376 49.46 25.53 -12.47
N VAL A 377 48.25 25.94 -12.01
CA VAL A 377 47.65 25.51 -10.75
C VAL A 377 46.87 24.20 -10.98
N MET A 378 47.59 23.15 -11.37
CA MET A 378 47.00 21.89 -11.83
C MET A 378 46.21 21.15 -10.71
N GLU A 379 46.66 21.19 -9.45
CA GLU A 379 45.94 20.57 -8.34
C GLU A 379 44.55 21.16 -8.13
N GLN A 380 44.42 22.48 -8.26
CA GLN A 380 43.13 23.15 -8.17
C GLN A 380 42.25 22.81 -9.38
N LEU A 381 42.79 22.81 -10.58
CA LEU A 381 42.08 22.47 -11.81
C LEU A 381 41.53 21.02 -11.74
N GLU A 382 42.38 20.08 -11.40
CA GLU A 382 41.97 18.67 -11.23
C GLU A 382 40.93 18.53 -10.13
N GLY A 383 41.08 19.19 -8.99
CA GLY A 383 40.11 19.19 -7.92
C GLY A 383 38.70 19.62 -8.37
N GLN A 384 38.62 20.58 -9.31
CA GLN A 384 37.35 21.10 -9.85
C GLN A 384 36.72 20.17 -10.92
N ILE A 385 37.53 19.57 -11.78
CA ILE A 385 37.06 18.87 -12.98
C ILE A 385 37.08 17.36 -12.82
N ALA A 386 38.03 16.78 -12.07
CA ALA A 386 38.22 15.32 -11.97
C ALA A 386 36.96 14.61 -11.50
N SER A 387 36.24 15.19 -10.56
CA SER A 387 35.00 14.58 -10.03
C SER A 387 33.93 14.43 -11.13
N ALA A 388 33.81 15.39 -12.04
CA ALA A 388 32.93 15.33 -13.20
C ALA A 388 33.41 14.28 -14.20
N LYS A 389 34.72 14.28 -14.56
CA LYS A 389 35.29 13.29 -15.49
C LYS A 389 35.12 11.85 -14.99
N VAL A 390 35.42 11.59 -13.71
CA VAL A 390 35.28 10.26 -13.08
C VAL A 390 33.80 9.83 -13.04
N ALA A 391 32.89 10.74 -12.68
CA ALA A 391 31.46 10.43 -12.67
C ALA A 391 30.96 10.07 -14.07
N MET A 392 31.28 10.87 -15.07
CA MET A 392 30.85 10.66 -16.46
C MET A 392 31.49 9.42 -17.11
N ALA A 393 32.75 9.11 -16.78
CA ALA A 393 33.44 7.91 -17.27
C ALA A 393 32.73 6.60 -16.89
N ARG A 394 31.94 6.58 -15.80
CA ARG A 394 31.10 5.43 -15.41
C ARG A 394 30.03 5.09 -16.42
N LEU A 395 29.69 6.02 -17.31
CA LEU A 395 28.71 5.85 -18.38
C LEU A 395 29.34 5.36 -19.69
N ALA A 396 30.66 5.24 -19.77
CA ALA A 396 31.37 4.85 -20.98
C ALA A 396 31.21 3.34 -21.25
N SER A 397 30.11 2.98 -21.91
CA SER A 397 29.86 1.62 -22.39
C SER A 397 29.30 1.63 -23.80
N PRO A 398 29.67 0.65 -24.64
CA PRO A 398 29.18 0.59 -26.03
C PRO A 398 27.65 0.60 -26.13
N GLN A 399 26.94 -0.12 -25.24
CA GLN A 399 25.48 -0.21 -25.24
C GLN A 399 24.83 1.14 -24.90
N LEU A 400 25.32 1.83 -23.86
CA LEU A 400 24.84 3.17 -23.50
C LEU A 400 25.11 4.16 -24.63
N TYR A 401 26.30 4.14 -25.22
CA TYR A 401 26.65 5.02 -26.33
C TYR A 401 25.73 4.83 -27.51
N TYR A 402 25.44 3.59 -27.87
CA TYR A 402 24.57 3.29 -28.99
C TYR A 402 23.14 3.82 -28.79
N VAL A 403 22.57 3.60 -27.62
CA VAL A 403 21.20 4.08 -27.30
C VAL A 403 21.15 5.59 -27.22
N LEU A 404 22.15 6.23 -26.59
CA LEU A 404 22.18 7.65 -26.29
C LEU A 404 22.60 8.56 -27.47
N SER A 405 23.13 7.98 -28.53
CA SER A 405 23.51 8.69 -29.75
C SER A 405 22.49 8.58 -30.90
N GLY A 406 21.38 7.85 -30.71
CA GLY A 406 20.40 7.65 -31.76
C GLY A 406 19.19 8.58 -31.65
N ASN A 407 18.45 8.76 -32.74
CA ASN A 407 17.30 9.64 -32.87
C ASN A 407 16.11 8.92 -33.51
N ASP A 408 15.71 7.77 -32.97
CA ASP A 408 14.55 7.04 -33.47
C ASP A 408 13.24 7.77 -33.12
N PHE A 409 13.24 8.59 -32.06
CA PHE A 409 12.13 9.44 -31.63
C PHE A 409 12.59 10.61 -30.76
N THR A 410 11.69 11.57 -30.57
CA THR A 410 11.88 12.77 -29.72
C THR A 410 11.07 12.67 -28.42
N LEU A 411 11.49 13.35 -27.35
CA LEU A 411 10.89 13.27 -26.02
C LEU A 411 9.60 14.11 -25.83
N ASP A 412 9.12 14.81 -26.85
CA ASP A 412 7.84 15.55 -26.86
C ASP A 412 6.62 14.61 -27.02
N ILE A 413 6.47 13.67 -26.11
CA ILE A 413 5.55 12.53 -26.24
C ILE A 413 4.07 12.91 -26.38
N ASN A 414 3.66 14.09 -25.91
CA ASN A 414 2.30 14.60 -26.00
C ASN A 414 2.09 15.59 -27.15
N ASN A 415 2.90 15.49 -28.19
CA ASN A 415 2.70 16.25 -29.41
C ASN A 415 1.42 15.79 -30.11
N PRO A 416 0.46 16.71 -30.40
CA PRO A 416 -0.81 16.34 -31.01
C PRO A 416 -0.69 15.71 -32.41
N GLU A 417 0.35 16.05 -33.17
CA GLU A 417 0.57 15.52 -34.51
C GLU A 417 1.27 14.17 -34.48
N HIS A 418 2.16 13.96 -33.52
CA HIS A 418 2.97 12.76 -33.36
C HIS A 418 2.98 12.27 -31.91
N PRO A 419 1.82 11.85 -31.36
CA PRO A 419 1.77 11.36 -29.98
C PRO A 419 2.59 10.08 -29.83
N LYS A 420 3.16 9.90 -28.63
CA LYS A 420 4.00 8.73 -28.35
C LYS A 420 3.63 8.09 -27.01
N ILE A 421 3.85 6.79 -26.94
CA ILE A 421 3.86 6.00 -25.70
C ILE A 421 5.30 5.54 -25.52
N VAL A 422 5.95 5.94 -24.44
CA VAL A 422 7.36 5.66 -24.20
C VAL A 422 7.51 4.89 -22.90
N CYS A 423 8.13 3.72 -22.96
CA CYS A 423 8.52 2.94 -21.78
C CYS A 423 10.03 2.96 -21.63
N MET A 424 10.53 3.24 -20.45
CA MET A 424 11.95 3.20 -20.13
C MET A 424 12.21 2.22 -18.99
N GLY A 425 12.95 1.16 -19.35
CA GLY A 425 13.28 0.08 -18.42
C GLY A 425 14.57 0.33 -17.66
N ASN A 426 14.54 0.09 -16.35
CA ASN A 426 15.75 0.04 -15.52
C ASN A 426 16.16 -1.41 -15.26
N ASN A 427 17.37 -1.58 -14.72
CA ASN A 427 17.87 -2.84 -14.20
C ASN A 427 18.26 -2.66 -12.72
N PRO A 428 17.60 -3.38 -11.79
CA PRO A 428 17.89 -3.27 -10.36
C PRO A 428 19.38 -3.52 -9.98
N GLN A 429 20.12 -4.28 -10.81
CA GLN A 429 21.55 -4.54 -10.57
C GLN A 429 22.45 -3.37 -11.02
N LYS A 430 21.98 -2.48 -11.91
CA LYS A 430 22.73 -1.37 -12.48
C LYS A 430 22.12 0.00 -12.16
N ILE A 431 21.37 0.09 -11.10
CA ILE A 431 20.51 1.22 -10.74
C ILE A 431 21.26 2.55 -10.65
N GLN A 432 22.50 2.54 -10.18
CA GLN A 432 23.30 3.75 -10.00
C GLN A 432 23.71 4.40 -11.33
N ILE A 433 23.92 3.59 -12.37
CA ILE A 433 24.32 4.03 -13.69
C ILE A 433 23.08 4.33 -14.53
N TYR A 434 22.21 3.35 -14.69
CA TYR A 434 21.02 3.49 -15.53
C TYR A 434 20.04 4.51 -14.94
N GLY A 435 19.90 4.57 -13.61
CA GLY A 435 19.04 5.54 -12.95
C GLY A 435 19.45 6.99 -13.20
N ALA A 436 20.75 7.29 -13.30
CA ALA A 436 21.23 8.62 -13.62
C ALA A 436 20.89 9.03 -15.07
N VAL A 437 21.11 8.12 -16.02
CA VAL A 437 20.79 8.35 -17.44
C VAL A 437 19.28 8.50 -17.63
N LEU A 438 18.49 7.64 -17.00
CA LEU A 438 17.02 7.71 -17.05
C LEU A 438 16.50 8.98 -16.39
N SER A 439 17.17 9.49 -15.34
CA SER A 439 16.87 10.81 -14.76
C SER A 439 17.03 11.95 -15.77
N LEU A 440 18.09 11.91 -16.58
CA LEU A 440 18.30 12.89 -17.64
C LEU A 440 17.17 12.83 -18.68
N TYR A 441 16.81 11.65 -19.17
CA TYR A 441 15.67 11.48 -20.09
C TYR A 441 14.38 12.07 -19.53
N VAL A 442 14.05 11.71 -18.31
CA VAL A 442 12.80 12.13 -17.69
C VAL A 442 12.77 13.62 -17.43
N ASN A 443 13.89 14.21 -16.99
CA ASN A 443 13.97 15.65 -16.76
C ASN A 443 13.76 16.44 -18.08
N ARG A 444 14.38 16.01 -19.16
CA ARG A 444 14.16 16.59 -20.49
C ARG A 444 12.72 16.41 -20.98
N LEU A 445 12.17 15.20 -20.82
CA LEU A 445 10.78 14.87 -21.18
C LEU A 445 9.78 15.77 -20.44
N ILE A 446 9.94 15.96 -19.13
CA ILE A 446 9.04 16.80 -18.31
C ILE A 446 8.98 18.23 -18.84
N LYS A 447 10.09 18.82 -19.23
CA LYS A 447 10.13 20.18 -19.84
C LYS A 447 9.36 20.27 -21.14
N LEU A 448 9.38 19.21 -21.94
CA LEU A 448 8.71 19.18 -23.24
C LEU A 448 7.21 18.92 -23.12
N VAL A 449 6.78 18.07 -22.18
CA VAL A 449 5.37 17.70 -22.02
C VAL A 449 4.56 18.72 -21.22
N ASN A 450 5.19 19.43 -20.29
CA ASN A 450 4.50 20.37 -19.40
C ASN A 450 4.31 21.76 -20.04
N LYS A 451 3.71 21.76 -21.23
CA LYS A 451 3.42 22.97 -22.02
C LYS A 451 1.94 23.07 -22.36
N LYS A 452 1.44 24.31 -22.50
CA LYS A 452 0.06 24.56 -22.94
C LYS A 452 -0.18 24.08 -24.39
N GLY A 453 -1.41 23.65 -24.68
CA GLY A 453 -1.81 23.25 -26.03
C GLY A 453 -1.34 21.84 -26.45
N LYS A 454 -0.72 21.08 -25.57
CA LYS A 454 -0.34 19.69 -25.79
C LYS A 454 -1.48 18.71 -25.45
N MET A 455 -1.36 17.46 -25.89
CA MET A 455 -2.30 16.40 -25.53
C MET A 455 -2.22 16.06 -24.04
N LYS A 456 -3.31 15.49 -23.51
CA LYS A 456 -3.31 14.89 -22.17
C LYS A 456 -2.27 13.77 -22.10
N CYS A 457 -1.47 13.79 -21.04
CA CYS A 457 -0.33 12.90 -20.85
C CYS A 457 -0.35 12.25 -19.48
N SER A 458 0.16 11.04 -19.38
CA SER A 458 0.34 10.30 -18.12
C SER A 458 1.79 9.93 -17.92
N LEU A 459 2.38 10.35 -16.81
CA LEU A 459 3.74 10.03 -16.39
C LEU A 459 3.69 9.07 -15.21
N ILE A 460 4.13 7.84 -15.40
CA ILE A 460 4.02 6.76 -14.42
C ILE A 460 5.40 6.28 -14.02
N PHE A 461 5.67 6.27 -12.72
CA PHE A 461 6.94 5.87 -12.13
C PHE A 461 6.71 4.72 -11.14
N ASP A 462 7.14 3.50 -11.48
CA ASP A 462 6.94 2.31 -10.65
C ASP A 462 7.70 2.37 -9.31
N GLU A 463 8.95 2.80 -9.34
CA GLU A 463 9.80 2.99 -8.17
C GLU A 463 10.52 4.35 -8.26
N PHE A 464 9.77 5.42 -7.98
CA PHE A 464 10.18 6.80 -8.17
C PHE A 464 11.53 7.17 -7.51
N PRO A 465 11.85 6.76 -6.25
CA PRO A 465 13.11 7.13 -5.61
C PRO A 465 14.38 6.60 -6.30
N THR A 466 14.24 5.67 -7.24
CA THR A 466 15.39 5.09 -7.96
C THR A 466 15.97 5.99 -9.04
N ILE A 467 15.23 7.00 -9.45
CA ILE A 467 15.67 8.09 -10.34
C ILE A 467 15.66 9.41 -9.58
N TYR A 468 16.43 10.39 -10.06
CA TYR A 468 16.46 11.73 -9.48
C TYR A 468 15.86 12.75 -10.45
N LEU A 469 14.79 13.38 -10.03
CA LEU A 469 14.15 14.45 -10.81
C LEU A 469 14.23 15.76 -10.04
N ASN A 470 14.91 16.73 -10.66
CA ASN A 470 14.93 18.08 -10.13
C ASN A 470 13.55 18.73 -10.36
N ASN A 471 13.01 19.44 -9.34
CA ASN A 471 11.78 20.22 -9.46
C ASN A 471 10.51 19.40 -9.82
N ILE A 472 10.37 18.18 -9.31
CA ILE A 472 9.15 17.37 -9.51
C ILE A 472 7.91 18.02 -8.87
N ASP A 473 8.07 18.75 -7.79
CA ASP A 473 7.04 19.54 -7.13
C ASP A 473 6.52 20.65 -8.05
N GLY A 474 7.38 21.34 -8.76
CA GLY A 474 7.01 22.32 -9.78
C GLY A 474 6.19 21.69 -10.91
N LEU A 475 6.53 20.47 -11.34
CA LEU A 475 5.71 19.73 -12.30
C LEU A 475 4.30 19.49 -11.74
N ILE A 476 4.17 18.90 -10.56
CA ILE A 476 2.87 18.56 -9.96
C ILE A 476 2.03 19.81 -9.75
N ALA A 477 2.65 20.93 -9.35
CA ALA A 477 1.95 22.20 -9.15
C ALA A 477 1.36 22.78 -10.45
N THR A 478 2.04 22.62 -11.58
CA THR A 478 1.66 23.18 -12.89
C THR A 478 0.95 22.19 -13.82
N ALA A 479 1.04 20.90 -13.53
CA ALA A 479 0.55 19.79 -14.35
C ALA A 479 -0.95 19.87 -14.65
N ARG A 480 -1.75 20.41 -13.71
CA ARG A 480 -3.20 20.51 -13.86
C ARG A 480 -3.60 21.36 -15.09
N SER A 481 -2.98 22.52 -15.26
CA SER A 481 -3.28 23.42 -16.39
C SER A 481 -2.84 22.84 -17.73
N ASN A 482 -1.85 21.95 -17.73
CA ASN A 482 -1.26 21.34 -18.91
C ASN A 482 -1.74 19.90 -19.16
N LYS A 483 -2.69 19.40 -18.35
CA LYS A 483 -3.26 18.05 -18.44
C LYS A 483 -2.20 16.93 -18.39
N VAL A 484 -1.23 17.06 -17.49
CA VAL A 484 -0.19 16.05 -17.24
C VAL A 484 -0.49 15.34 -15.93
N ALA A 485 -0.92 14.09 -16.00
CA ALA A 485 -1.13 13.23 -14.84
C ALA A 485 0.20 12.62 -14.40
N THR A 486 0.47 12.62 -13.09
CA THR A 486 1.66 11.98 -12.52
C THR A 486 1.26 10.88 -11.55
N CYS A 487 1.86 9.69 -11.69
CA CYS A 487 1.70 8.58 -10.77
C CYS A 487 3.09 8.19 -10.23
N LEU A 488 3.31 8.39 -8.93
CA LEU A 488 4.58 8.15 -8.26
C LEU A 488 4.46 6.92 -7.36
N GLY A 489 5.06 5.80 -7.77
CA GLY A 489 5.17 4.59 -6.97
C GLY A 489 6.39 4.63 -6.06
N LEU A 490 6.24 4.26 -4.80
CA LEU A 490 7.36 4.10 -3.86
C LEU A 490 7.05 3.07 -2.77
N GLN A 491 8.10 2.55 -2.16
CA GLN A 491 7.95 1.55 -1.12
C GLN A 491 7.67 2.18 0.24
N ASP A 492 8.40 3.24 0.56
CA ASP A 492 8.31 3.95 1.84
C ASP A 492 8.82 5.39 1.70
N LEU A 493 8.27 6.32 2.51
CA LEU A 493 8.71 7.72 2.52
C LEU A 493 10.14 7.89 3.04
N SER A 494 10.64 6.97 3.86
CA SER A 494 12.02 7.02 4.35
C SER A 494 13.02 6.85 3.21
N GLN A 495 12.71 6.03 2.21
CA GLN A 495 13.51 5.90 0.99
C GLN A 495 13.53 7.20 0.21
N LEU A 496 12.39 7.85 0.04
CA LEU A 496 12.30 9.14 -0.63
C LEU A 496 13.11 10.22 0.10
N ARG A 497 13.03 10.26 1.44
CA ARG A 497 13.84 11.18 2.26
C ARG A 497 15.33 10.93 2.19
N LYS A 498 15.74 9.68 2.07
CA LYS A 498 17.15 9.31 1.87
C LYS A 498 17.70 9.85 0.55
N ASP A 499 16.93 9.69 -0.53
CA ASP A 499 17.38 9.94 -1.90
C ASP A 499 17.17 11.39 -2.36
N TYR A 500 16.13 12.08 -1.85
CA TYR A 500 15.77 13.47 -2.22
C TYR A 500 16.04 14.50 -1.12
N GLY A 501 16.32 14.04 0.11
CA GLY A 501 16.35 14.88 1.30
C GLY A 501 14.97 15.00 1.95
N LYS A 502 14.97 15.34 3.25
CA LYS A 502 13.73 15.38 4.06
C LYS A 502 12.74 16.45 3.55
N GLU A 503 13.23 17.64 3.27
CA GLU A 503 12.40 18.77 2.86
C GLU A 503 11.68 18.50 1.53
N GLN A 504 12.41 18.04 0.51
CA GLN A 504 11.84 17.73 -0.79
C GLN A 504 10.84 16.55 -0.71
N ALA A 505 11.13 15.53 0.07
CA ALA A 505 10.22 14.40 0.28
C ALA A 505 8.91 14.84 0.96
N ASP A 506 8.99 15.72 1.96
CA ASP A 506 7.82 16.25 2.66
C ASP A 506 7.00 17.18 1.74
N VAL A 507 7.63 17.97 0.87
CA VAL A 507 6.94 18.77 -0.15
C VAL A 507 6.18 17.87 -1.13
N ILE A 508 6.81 16.84 -1.68
CA ILE A 508 6.16 15.88 -2.59
C ILE A 508 4.95 15.24 -1.93
N MET A 509 5.10 14.77 -0.68
CA MET A 509 3.99 14.15 0.07
C MET A 509 2.80 15.12 0.27
N ASN A 510 3.08 16.41 0.49
CA ASN A 510 2.04 17.40 0.79
C ASN A 510 1.34 17.94 -0.47
N ILE A 511 2.05 18.07 -1.59
CA ILE A 511 1.51 18.65 -2.82
C ILE A 511 0.61 17.69 -3.59
N VAL A 512 0.85 16.37 -3.47
CA VAL A 512 0.07 15.35 -4.15
C VAL A 512 -1.34 15.28 -3.61
N GLY A 513 -2.34 15.41 -4.49
CA GLY A 513 -3.75 15.40 -4.11
C GLY A 513 -4.33 14.02 -3.83
N ASN A 514 -3.84 12.99 -4.53
CA ASN A 514 -4.33 11.62 -4.40
C ASN A 514 -3.26 10.73 -3.78
N VAL A 515 -3.58 10.02 -2.71
CA VAL A 515 -2.66 9.09 -2.04
C VAL A 515 -3.35 7.75 -1.83
N ILE A 516 -2.71 6.68 -2.29
CA ILE A 516 -3.13 5.30 -2.09
C ILE A 516 -1.98 4.56 -1.43
N SER A 517 -2.21 3.98 -0.26
CA SER A 517 -1.20 3.23 0.47
C SER A 517 -1.66 1.83 0.79
N GLY A 518 -0.87 0.83 0.41
CA GLY A 518 -0.92 -0.50 1.01
C GLY A 518 -0.17 -0.52 2.35
N GLN A 519 0.29 -1.70 2.76
CA GLN A 519 1.06 -1.86 4.00
C GLN A 519 2.33 -1.01 4.02
N VAL A 520 2.48 -0.20 5.07
CA VAL A 520 3.70 0.54 5.42
C VAL A 520 3.85 0.63 6.93
N THR A 521 5.04 0.91 7.44
CA THR A 521 5.33 0.90 8.87
C THR A 521 5.93 2.22 9.36
N GLY A 522 6.07 2.37 10.67
CA GLY A 522 6.79 3.48 11.31
C GLY A 522 6.20 4.86 11.02
N ASP A 523 7.06 5.82 10.71
CA ASP A 523 6.67 7.21 10.47
C ASP A 523 5.78 7.39 9.25
N THR A 524 5.95 6.57 8.22
CA THR A 524 5.10 6.60 7.02
C THR A 524 3.66 6.27 7.38
N ALA A 525 3.42 5.21 8.16
CA ALA A 525 2.08 4.84 8.62
C ALA A 525 1.46 5.94 9.48
N LYS A 526 2.25 6.61 10.34
CA LYS A 526 1.79 7.72 11.16
C LYS A 526 1.37 8.92 10.32
N GLN A 527 2.19 9.34 9.36
CA GLN A 527 1.86 10.47 8.48
C GLN A 527 0.62 10.22 7.62
N LEU A 528 0.44 8.99 7.13
CA LEU A 528 -0.76 8.59 6.40
C LEU A 528 -2.00 8.62 7.29
N SER A 529 -1.91 8.11 8.51
CA SER A 529 -2.99 8.16 9.49
C SER A 529 -3.40 9.60 9.81
N ASP A 530 -2.43 10.50 10.02
CA ASP A 530 -2.68 11.92 10.27
C ASP A 530 -3.31 12.61 9.03
N ARG A 531 -2.92 12.24 7.82
CA ARG A 531 -3.48 12.77 6.57
C ARG A 531 -4.92 12.34 6.34
N VAL A 532 -5.27 11.09 6.65
CA VAL A 532 -6.65 10.59 6.58
C VAL A 532 -7.53 11.29 7.61
N GLY A 533 -6.94 11.67 8.76
CA GLY A 533 -7.58 12.49 9.77
C GLY A 533 -8.34 11.70 10.82
N LYS A 534 -9.18 12.42 11.56
CA LYS A 534 -9.94 11.90 12.70
C LYS A 534 -11.43 11.87 12.40
N ILE A 535 -12.12 10.88 12.94
CA ILE A 535 -13.57 10.72 12.87
C ILE A 535 -14.16 10.61 14.29
N MET A 536 -15.44 10.95 14.43
CA MET A 536 -16.17 10.75 15.69
C MET A 536 -16.53 9.28 15.83
N GLN A 537 -15.91 8.59 16.80
CA GLN A 537 -16.21 7.20 17.14
C GLN A 537 -17.03 7.12 18.41
N GLU A 538 -18.02 6.24 18.44
CA GLU A 538 -18.78 5.93 19.65
C GLU A 538 -18.03 4.85 20.45
N ARG A 539 -17.54 5.20 21.63
CA ARG A 539 -16.97 4.25 22.58
C ARG A 539 -18.00 3.84 23.61
N GLU A 540 -18.12 2.53 23.80
CA GLU A 540 -18.84 1.95 24.90
C GLU A 540 -17.82 1.51 25.98
N SER A 541 -17.84 2.16 27.14
CA SER A 541 -17.08 1.74 28.31
C SER A 541 -17.96 0.94 29.23
N LEU A 542 -17.59 -0.31 29.47
CA LEU A 542 -18.29 -1.22 30.35
C LEU A 542 -17.54 -1.25 31.70
N SER A 543 -18.14 -0.65 32.73
CA SER A 543 -17.65 -0.76 34.10
C SER A 543 -18.45 -1.82 34.83
N ILE A 544 -17.78 -2.89 35.30
CA ILE A 544 -18.40 -4.01 35.98
C ILE A 544 -17.91 -3.99 37.43
N ASN A 545 -18.80 -3.62 38.35
CA ASN A 545 -18.61 -3.80 39.77
C ASN A 545 -19.37 -5.02 40.26
N SER A 546 -19.03 -5.51 41.45
CA SER A 546 -19.67 -6.71 42.03
C SER A 546 -21.18 -6.58 42.23
N ALA A 547 -21.73 -5.38 42.31
CA ALA A 547 -23.14 -5.09 42.52
C ALA A 547 -23.83 -4.46 41.28
N ASP A 548 -23.08 -3.82 40.36
CA ASP A 548 -23.70 -3.09 39.25
C ASP A 548 -22.82 -3.07 38.00
N THR A 549 -23.45 -3.01 36.82
CA THR A 549 -22.77 -2.90 35.52
C THR A 549 -23.25 -1.61 34.87
N SER A 550 -22.40 -0.61 34.80
CA SER A 550 -22.68 0.64 34.09
C SER A 550 -22.08 0.63 32.68
N VAL A 551 -22.88 1.00 31.68
CA VAL A 551 -22.43 1.22 30.30
C VAL A 551 -22.41 2.71 30.06
N SER A 552 -21.21 3.25 29.87
CA SER A 552 -21.02 4.65 29.47
C SER A 552 -20.76 4.72 27.98
N LYS A 553 -21.56 5.48 27.22
CA LYS A 553 -21.34 5.79 25.80
C LYS A 553 -20.74 7.19 25.70
N SER A 554 -19.54 7.28 25.18
CA SER A 554 -18.89 8.55 24.88
C SER A 554 -18.56 8.65 23.40
N LYS A 555 -18.74 9.83 22.81
CA LYS A 555 -18.24 10.13 21.46
C LYS A 555 -16.88 10.79 21.61
N GLN A 556 -15.87 10.18 21.00
CA GLN A 556 -14.51 10.71 21.01
C GLN A 556 -14.00 10.86 19.57
N LEU A 557 -13.19 11.90 19.34
CA LEU A 557 -12.53 12.14 18.07
C LEU A 557 -11.27 11.28 18.00
N GLU A 558 -11.31 10.21 17.22
CA GLU A 558 -10.21 9.26 17.07
C GLU A 558 -9.70 9.19 15.64
N LEU A 559 -8.47 8.68 15.45
CA LEU A 559 -7.90 8.47 14.11
C LEU A 559 -8.82 7.56 13.29
N ALA A 560 -9.19 7.99 12.09
CA ALA A 560 -10.04 7.21 11.19
C ALA A 560 -9.41 5.86 10.83
N VAL A 561 -8.09 5.85 10.60
CA VAL A 561 -7.28 4.65 10.42
C VAL A 561 -6.03 4.75 11.29
N PRO A 562 -5.94 4.00 12.39
CA PRO A 562 -4.75 4.01 13.25
C PRO A 562 -3.49 3.52 12.50
N PRO A 563 -2.28 4.01 12.85
CA PRO A 563 -1.03 3.56 12.23
C PRO A 563 -0.81 2.05 12.34
N SER A 564 -1.25 1.43 13.43
CA SER A 564 -1.20 -0.04 13.61
C SER A 564 -2.02 -0.80 12.56
N LYS A 565 -3.18 -0.26 12.16
CA LYS A 565 -4.00 -0.85 11.10
C LYS A 565 -3.30 -0.75 9.75
N ILE A 566 -2.70 0.41 9.43
CA ILE A 566 -1.94 0.60 8.19
C ILE A 566 -0.76 -0.37 8.12
N SER A 567 -0.09 -0.61 9.26
CA SER A 567 1.05 -1.52 9.34
C SER A 567 0.67 -3.01 9.23
N SER A 568 -0.60 -3.35 9.41
CA SER A 568 -1.12 -4.72 9.35
C SER A 568 -1.96 -5.02 8.11
N LEU A 569 -2.02 -4.10 7.13
CA LEU A 569 -2.75 -4.32 5.88
C LEU A 569 -2.22 -5.53 5.11
N SER A 570 -3.13 -6.31 4.56
CA SER A 570 -2.82 -7.41 3.67
C SER A 570 -2.68 -6.94 2.21
N SER A 571 -2.08 -7.76 1.36
CA SER A 571 -2.02 -7.46 -0.09
C SER A 571 -3.43 -7.31 -0.67
N GLY A 572 -3.66 -6.19 -1.36
CA GLY A 572 -4.98 -5.81 -1.89
C GLY A 572 -5.79 -4.90 -0.98
N GLU A 573 -5.42 -4.76 0.30
CA GLU A 573 -6.01 -3.77 1.20
C GLU A 573 -5.27 -2.44 1.09
N PHE A 574 -6.02 -1.36 0.95
CA PHE A 574 -5.47 -0.02 0.77
C PHE A 574 -6.19 1.02 1.62
N VAL A 575 -5.43 2.01 2.04
CA VAL A 575 -5.91 3.21 2.73
C VAL A 575 -5.46 4.45 1.96
N GLY A 576 -6.21 5.52 2.05
CA GLY A 576 -5.79 6.75 1.42
C GLY A 576 -6.85 7.81 1.34
N MET A 577 -6.58 8.78 0.46
CA MET A 577 -7.45 9.92 0.20
C MET A 577 -7.37 10.30 -1.27
N VAL A 578 -8.50 10.64 -1.85
CA VAL A 578 -8.61 11.18 -3.21
C VAL A 578 -8.99 12.65 -3.21
N ALA A 579 -8.59 13.36 -4.26
CA ALA A 579 -8.92 14.75 -4.45
C ALA A 579 -10.14 14.89 -5.38
N ASP A 580 -11.02 15.82 -5.04
CA ASP A 580 -12.13 16.22 -5.90
C ASP A 580 -11.72 17.27 -6.96
N ASP A 581 -12.66 17.57 -7.83
CA ASP A 581 -12.64 18.68 -8.77
C ASP A 581 -13.80 19.63 -8.48
N PRO A 582 -13.70 20.93 -8.77
CA PRO A 582 -14.81 21.87 -8.63
C PRO A 582 -16.09 21.42 -9.33
N ASP A 583 -15.96 20.76 -10.49
CA ASP A 583 -17.09 20.27 -11.30
C ASP A 583 -17.64 18.92 -10.82
N CYS A 584 -16.89 18.19 -10.00
CA CYS A 584 -17.30 16.88 -9.48
C CYS A 584 -16.83 16.71 -8.03
N LYS A 585 -17.73 16.96 -7.10
CA LYS A 585 -17.45 16.91 -5.67
C LYS A 585 -17.53 15.49 -5.12
N ILE A 586 -16.46 15.06 -4.44
CA ILE A 586 -16.41 13.81 -3.67
C ILE A 586 -16.69 14.14 -2.21
N GLU A 587 -17.75 13.59 -1.65
CA GLU A 587 -18.13 13.84 -0.25
C GLU A 587 -17.23 13.05 0.71
N LEU A 588 -16.99 11.78 0.39
CA LEU A 588 -16.20 10.85 1.20
C LEU A 588 -14.86 10.57 0.53
N LYS A 589 -13.89 11.47 0.76
CA LYS A 589 -12.57 11.44 0.11
C LYS A 589 -11.63 10.38 0.65
N ALA A 590 -11.77 10.04 1.94
CA ALA A 590 -10.93 9.05 2.60
C ALA A 590 -11.50 7.63 2.39
N PHE A 591 -10.61 6.65 2.27
CA PHE A 591 -10.99 5.25 2.11
C PHE A 591 -10.07 4.32 2.91
N ASN A 592 -10.62 3.17 3.30
CA ASN A 592 -9.93 2.01 3.87
C ASN A 592 -10.68 0.77 3.40
N CYS A 593 -10.21 0.14 2.33
CA CYS A 593 -10.95 -0.85 1.57
C CYS A 593 -10.02 -1.87 0.91
N THR A 594 -10.61 -2.93 0.39
CA THR A 594 -9.94 -3.94 -0.44
C THR A 594 -10.27 -3.67 -1.90
N ILE A 595 -9.26 -3.50 -2.76
CA ILE A 595 -9.46 -3.34 -4.20
C ILE A 595 -9.81 -4.70 -4.81
N ILE A 596 -10.86 -4.73 -5.61
CA ILE A 596 -11.36 -5.95 -6.25
C ILE A 596 -10.78 -6.07 -7.66
N ASN A 597 -10.03 -7.12 -7.92
CA ASN A 597 -9.57 -7.48 -9.24
C ASN A 597 -10.18 -8.82 -9.68
N ASN A 598 -10.49 -8.93 -10.95
CA ASN A 598 -10.82 -10.23 -11.54
C ASN A 598 -9.51 -10.99 -11.84
N HIS A 599 -9.02 -11.73 -10.84
CA HIS A 599 -7.75 -12.44 -10.90
C HIS A 599 -7.66 -13.45 -12.05
N GLU A 600 -8.76 -14.14 -12.37
CA GLU A 600 -8.80 -15.11 -13.47
C GLU A 600 -8.72 -14.42 -14.83
N ALA A 601 -9.46 -13.34 -15.03
CA ALA A 601 -9.40 -12.55 -16.26
C ALA A 601 -8.01 -11.97 -16.47
N ILE A 602 -7.40 -11.39 -15.42
CA ILE A 602 -6.04 -10.86 -15.50
C ILE A 602 -5.02 -11.96 -15.79
N LYS A 603 -5.14 -13.14 -15.16
CA LYS A 603 -4.24 -14.28 -15.43
C LYS A 603 -4.36 -14.78 -16.88
N ASN A 604 -5.57 -14.83 -17.41
CA ASN A 604 -5.80 -15.23 -18.79
C ASN A 604 -5.31 -14.17 -19.78
N GLU A 605 -5.50 -12.90 -19.47
CA GLU A 605 -4.96 -11.78 -20.24
C GLU A 605 -3.43 -11.83 -20.31
N LEU A 606 -2.75 -12.03 -19.17
CA LEU A 606 -1.28 -12.16 -19.10
C LEU A 606 -0.74 -13.32 -19.93
N LYS A 607 -1.47 -14.45 -20.01
CA LYS A 607 -1.08 -15.57 -20.87
C LYS A 607 -1.19 -15.26 -22.36
N SER A 608 -2.08 -14.34 -22.73
CA SER A 608 -2.30 -13.93 -24.13
C SER A 608 -1.38 -12.79 -24.56
N TYR A 609 -0.56 -12.26 -23.66
CA TYR A 609 0.35 -11.15 -23.97
C TYR A 609 1.35 -11.53 -25.03
N LYS A 610 1.45 -10.67 -26.03
CA LYS A 610 2.49 -10.72 -27.05
C LYS A 610 3.78 -10.15 -26.48
N GLU A 611 4.89 -10.69 -26.92
CA GLU A 611 6.19 -10.08 -26.64
C GLU A 611 6.29 -8.71 -27.33
N ILE A 612 7.05 -7.81 -26.72
CA ILE A 612 7.29 -6.49 -27.29
C ILE A 612 8.06 -6.69 -28.57
N GLN A 613 7.42 -6.39 -29.70
CA GLN A 613 8.06 -6.48 -31.00
C GLN A 613 9.10 -5.37 -31.11
N GLY A 614 10.36 -5.73 -31.07
CA GLY A 614 11.48 -4.85 -31.40
C GLY A 614 11.99 -5.20 -32.80
N SER A 615 12.29 -4.19 -33.59
CA SER A 615 13.02 -4.37 -34.82
C SER A 615 14.38 -4.98 -34.49
N HIS A 616 14.66 -6.15 -35.01
CA HIS A 616 15.96 -6.82 -35.10
C HIS A 616 16.86 -6.73 -33.87
N THR A 617 17.24 -7.87 -33.34
CA THR A 617 18.39 -7.98 -32.41
C THR A 617 19.54 -7.14 -32.95
N VAL A 618 19.83 -6.01 -32.30
CA VAL A 618 20.94 -5.16 -32.70
C VAL A 618 22.22 -5.98 -32.56
N HIS A 619 22.87 -6.29 -33.70
CA HIS A 619 24.11 -7.05 -33.68
C HIS A 619 25.17 -6.28 -32.88
N SER A 620 25.90 -6.99 -32.04
CA SER A 620 26.98 -6.43 -31.22
C SER A 620 28.02 -5.64 -32.05
N GLU A 621 28.16 -6.01 -33.31
CA GLU A 621 29.04 -5.35 -34.28
C GLU A 621 28.64 -3.90 -34.57
N PHE A 622 27.34 -3.61 -34.72
CA PHE A 622 26.85 -2.23 -34.90
C PHE A 622 27.08 -1.38 -33.65
N VAL A 623 26.90 -1.97 -32.48
CA VAL A 623 27.16 -1.28 -31.21
C VAL A 623 28.64 -0.91 -31.08
N GLN A 624 29.54 -1.84 -31.41
CA GLN A 624 30.98 -1.58 -31.38
C GLN A 624 31.41 -0.57 -32.44
N LYS A 625 30.87 -0.66 -33.65
CA LYS A 625 31.15 0.32 -34.72
C LYS A 625 30.73 1.72 -34.32
N ASN A 626 29.56 1.90 -33.72
CA ASN A 626 29.09 3.19 -33.22
C ASN A 626 30.02 3.73 -32.12
N TYR A 627 30.42 2.89 -31.16
CA TYR A 627 31.35 3.28 -30.10
C TYR A 627 32.69 3.81 -30.65
N LEU A 628 33.26 3.09 -31.63
CA LEU A 628 34.50 3.52 -32.27
C LEU A 628 34.33 4.80 -33.14
N GLN A 629 33.16 4.95 -33.76
CA GLN A 629 32.84 6.12 -34.54
C GLN A 629 32.81 7.39 -33.68
N ILE A 630 32.13 7.35 -32.53
CA ILE A 630 32.06 8.48 -31.58
C ILE A 630 33.47 8.92 -31.17
N LYS A 631 34.36 7.97 -30.88
CA LYS A 631 35.78 8.31 -30.57
C LYS A 631 36.50 8.99 -31.72
N LYS A 632 36.28 8.52 -32.96
CA LYS A 632 36.85 9.18 -34.17
C LYS A 632 36.27 10.57 -34.37
N ASP A 633 34.99 10.78 -34.14
CA ASP A 633 34.33 12.07 -34.27
C ASP A 633 34.96 13.09 -33.33
N ILE A 634 35.24 12.72 -32.08
CA ILE A 634 35.96 13.61 -31.14
C ILE A 634 37.40 13.93 -31.61
N ILE A 635 38.11 12.95 -32.14
CA ILE A 635 39.44 13.18 -32.71
C ILE A 635 39.34 14.20 -33.87
N ASN A 636 38.33 14.06 -34.74
CA ASN A 636 38.11 14.98 -35.85
C ASN A 636 37.73 16.40 -35.37
N ILE A 637 36.84 16.51 -34.36
CA ILE A 637 36.47 17.80 -33.75
C ILE A 637 37.70 18.53 -33.20
N VAL A 638 38.56 17.82 -32.49
CA VAL A 638 39.80 18.39 -31.91
C VAL A 638 40.82 18.80 -32.96
N HIS A 639 40.81 18.18 -34.15
CA HIS A 639 41.72 18.50 -35.24
C HIS A 639 41.14 19.44 -36.30
N ALA A 640 39.82 19.70 -36.29
CA ALA A 640 39.17 20.61 -37.25
C ALA A 640 39.53 22.08 -37.08
N ASP A 641 40.08 22.47 -35.94
CA ASP A 641 40.56 23.81 -35.62
C ASP A 641 42.06 24.05 -36.01
N LYS A 642 42.62 23.19 -36.81
CA LYS A 642 43.91 23.40 -37.46
C LYS A 642 43.70 23.65 -38.96
#